data_aa0475cbe9818d4d8422e3146037404f
#
_entry.id   aa0475cbe9818d4d8422e3146037404f
#
_cell.length_a   1.000
_cell.length_b   1.000
_cell.length_c   1.000
_cell.angle_alpha   90.00
_cell.angle_beta   90.00
_cell.angle_gamma   90.00
#
_symmetry.space_group_name_H-M   'P 1'
#
loop_
_entity.id
_entity.type
_entity.pdbx_description
1 polymer ?
#
loop_
_entity_poly.entity_id
_entity_poly.type
_entity_poly.pdbx_seq_one_letter_code
_entity_poly.pdbx_strand_id
1 'polypeptide(L)'
;MGRSRSFIVLISLLLLTSGCLRQAYPTTAPVTSDVELQGATVVSPSEVLSKLSTAKSPRFLGIWDGVLFDYELFDEAVLARDLERIERFYHARGYYEAKVTAARVIRVDEHRVRVELRVVEGAPVITRGDIQRFGLESVSFDVGIAAYTAVTLRPGEPLDEDAYEASKQAMTSALADAGYAFAKVNGRVDVDIAKHEAKVAFFVQPGPLARYGKVDIVGLSEVPENKVRQALQITEGEAYSESNLQDARRALIALGVFNGVKITADRSDPESRQVPISVVVEEAPLRSLKLGGGVRLDAQQTSAHLVGAWEHKNFLGGLRHLSVEARPGVVLFPTRTNNIESPNRLLFEGQLRSQLKQPAFLEGRTTGSLATGLAVFPLLYSESTRDDPLIGFVRPDAKVGLERAFLDHHLYLTPSYNWQAYLPFDYDALSVGRSIDVERDSRLIDVIASFPDLSVRLDLRDNTVQPKDGALISVSWQLANALLSGTVNDMRVRPELRGFYEIAPGWVLAGRATVGFLFPSNYAESTESSNREQQLLDECQIETANPAADPDPALNACQRLAEDEQKLLVRGFFSGGPESNRGYPYRGVGPHRALSFLSRGNVDCTADQYRDSRACLRPIGGLTLWETSIELRFPTPVSESLRAAIFVDASDVTRGVVEFRSNALHLSTGFGVRYLTPIGPIRFDFGFRIPGSQAPGIDSGNSQADGDPPLLFGLIPATLNLALGEAY
;
A
#
# COMPACT_ATOMS: atom_id res chain seq x y z
N MET A 1 10.47 33.20 24.09
CA MET A 1 11.87 32.72 24.02
C MET A 1 12.18 31.42 24.79
N GLY A 2 11.28 30.88 25.60
CA GLY A 2 11.53 29.65 26.38
C GLY A 2 11.20 28.31 25.69
N ARG A 3 10.42 28.31 24.61
CA ARG A 3 9.90 27.07 23.94
C ARG A 3 10.87 26.40 22.95
N SER A 4 11.82 27.16 22.40
CA SER A 4 12.85 26.62 21.51
C SER A 4 13.90 25.74 22.21
N ARG A 5 14.12 25.95 23.51
CA ARG A 5 15.13 25.20 24.27
C ARG A 5 14.74 23.76 24.58
N SER A 6 13.45 23.48 24.75
CA SER A 6 12.99 22.10 25.07
C SER A 6 13.05 21.16 23.85
N PHE A 7 12.83 21.68 22.65
CA PHE A 7 12.94 20.90 21.41
C PHE A 7 14.41 20.57 21.07
N ILE A 8 15.30 21.54 21.30
CA ILE A 8 16.75 21.34 21.13
C ILE A 8 17.26 20.32 22.16
N VAL A 9 16.74 20.34 23.40
CA VAL A 9 17.09 19.36 24.44
C VAL A 9 16.59 17.97 24.11
N LEU A 10 15.38 17.81 23.52
CA LEU A 10 14.86 16.50 23.10
C LEU A 10 15.66 15.93 21.92
N ILE A 11 15.99 16.75 20.93
CA ILE A 11 16.86 16.34 19.82
C ILE A 11 18.28 16.04 20.31
N SER A 12 18.80 16.84 21.27
CA SER A 12 20.12 16.60 21.86
C SER A 12 20.13 15.33 22.72
N LEU A 13 19.03 14.98 23.42
CA LEU A 13 18.90 13.74 24.15
C LEU A 13 18.82 12.52 23.21
N LEU A 14 18.10 12.61 22.09
CA LEU A 14 18.07 11.60 21.03
C LEU A 14 19.44 11.42 20.35
N LEU A 15 20.19 12.50 20.17
CA LEU A 15 21.56 12.46 19.62
C LEU A 15 22.58 11.91 20.63
N LEU A 16 22.39 12.10 21.93
CA LEU A 16 23.26 11.57 22.98
C LEU A 16 23.05 10.06 23.23
N THR A 17 21.86 9.54 22.98
CA THR A 17 21.59 8.08 23.06
C THR A 17 22.13 7.33 21.83
N SER A 18 22.32 7.99 20.69
CA SER A 18 22.89 7.36 19.49
C SER A 18 24.39 7.00 19.64
N GLY A 19 25.11 7.63 20.55
CA GLY A 19 26.51 7.28 20.84
C GLY A 19 26.70 5.89 21.49
N CYS A 20 25.68 5.34 22.15
CA CYS A 20 25.72 4.00 22.77
C CYS A 20 25.25 2.87 21.85
N LEU A 21 24.71 3.16 20.66
CA LEU A 21 24.18 2.17 19.70
C LEU A 21 25.13 1.90 18.53
N ARG A 22 26.22 2.66 18.42
CA ARG A 22 27.19 2.46 17.34
C ARG A 22 28.15 1.34 17.73
N GLN A 23 28.25 0.32 16.87
CA GLN A 23 29.24 -0.76 17.01
C GLN A 23 30.66 -0.19 16.85
N ALA A 24 31.61 -0.70 17.66
CA ALA A 24 33.03 -0.40 17.47
C ALA A 24 33.53 -1.00 16.15
N TYR A 25 34.50 -0.35 15.52
CA TYR A 25 35.11 -0.93 14.32
C TYR A 25 35.78 -2.27 14.66
N PRO A 26 35.58 -3.31 13.81
CA PRO A 26 36.24 -4.59 13.97
C PRO A 26 37.76 -4.44 13.90
N THR A 27 38.48 -5.21 14.72
CA THR A 27 39.95 -5.22 14.72
C THR A 27 40.54 -6.28 13.80
N THR A 28 39.69 -7.17 13.27
CA THR A 28 40.13 -8.36 12.48
C THR A 28 40.43 -8.02 11.03
N ALA A 29 39.69 -7.07 10.43
CA ALA A 29 39.89 -6.63 9.04
C ALA A 29 39.34 -5.21 8.86
N PRO A 30 39.87 -4.45 7.88
CA PRO A 30 39.31 -3.14 7.58
C PRO A 30 37.89 -3.25 7.02
N VAL A 31 37.08 -2.23 7.27
CA VAL A 31 35.69 -2.12 6.83
C VAL A 31 35.65 -1.55 5.41
N THR A 32 34.84 -2.15 4.53
CA THR A 32 34.60 -1.63 3.19
C THR A 32 33.67 -0.42 3.28
N SER A 33 34.22 0.77 3.10
CA SER A 33 33.45 2.03 3.20
C SER A 33 32.72 2.38 1.91
N ASP A 34 33.30 1.98 0.76
CA ASP A 34 32.74 2.25 -0.57
C ASP A 34 33.33 1.30 -1.61
N VAL A 35 32.54 1.02 -2.67
CA VAL A 35 32.95 0.25 -3.84
C VAL A 35 32.52 1.01 -5.08
N GLU A 36 33.47 1.43 -5.90
CA GLU A 36 33.22 2.21 -7.11
C GLU A 36 33.60 1.39 -8.35
N LEU A 37 32.71 1.37 -9.35
CA LEU A 37 32.96 0.75 -10.65
C LEU A 37 33.00 1.81 -11.74
N GLN A 38 34.12 1.94 -12.42
CA GLN A 38 34.34 2.86 -13.53
C GLN A 38 34.42 2.10 -14.87
N GLY A 39 33.95 2.73 -15.94
CA GLY A 39 33.99 2.17 -17.30
C GLY A 39 32.76 1.32 -17.67
N ALA A 40 31.81 1.12 -16.76
CA ALA A 40 30.51 0.54 -17.06
C ALA A 40 29.63 1.61 -17.72
N THR A 41 29.31 1.42 -19.00
CA THR A 41 28.54 2.39 -19.82
C THR A 41 27.26 1.78 -20.37
N VAL A 42 27.26 0.49 -20.65
CA VAL A 42 26.12 -0.25 -21.19
C VAL A 42 25.24 -0.82 -20.09
N VAL A 43 25.85 -1.29 -19.02
CA VAL A 43 25.16 -1.81 -17.85
C VAL A 43 25.34 -0.83 -16.69
N SER A 44 24.27 -0.64 -15.90
CA SER A 44 24.33 0.21 -14.74
C SER A 44 25.39 -0.29 -13.74
N PRO A 45 26.33 0.56 -13.26
CA PRO A 45 27.30 0.18 -12.25
C PRO A 45 26.69 -0.48 -11.03
N SER A 46 25.51 -0.03 -10.58
CA SER A 46 24.78 -0.59 -9.44
C SER A 46 24.33 -2.03 -9.68
N GLU A 47 23.97 -2.39 -10.91
CA GLU A 47 23.59 -3.76 -11.26
C GLU A 47 24.81 -4.70 -11.15
N VAL A 48 25.95 -4.29 -11.68
CA VAL A 48 27.19 -5.07 -11.56
C VAL A 48 27.59 -5.22 -10.09
N LEU A 49 27.63 -4.11 -9.35
CA LEU A 49 28.02 -4.10 -7.93
C LEU A 49 27.08 -4.96 -7.07
N SER A 50 25.79 -5.07 -7.41
CA SER A 50 24.82 -5.93 -6.69
C SER A 50 25.15 -7.42 -6.77
N LYS A 51 25.99 -7.85 -7.72
CA LYS A 51 26.43 -9.24 -7.91
C LYS A 51 27.71 -9.58 -7.16
N LEU A 52 28.38 -8.59 -6.60
CA LEU A 52 29.63 -8.76 -5.87
C LEU A 52 29.35 -9.14 -4.42
N SER A 53 30.30 -9.89 -3.84
CA SER A 53 30.31 -10.15 -2.40
C SER A 53 31.04 -9.04 -1.64
N THR A 54 31.95 -8.32 -2.30
CA THR A 54 32.59 -7.12 -1.76
C THR A 54 31.59 -5.95 -1.85
N ALA A 55 30.89 -5.69 -0.77
CA ALA A 55 29.86 -4.65 -0.70
C ALA A 55 30.30 -3.52 0.24
N LYS A 56 29.75 -2.33 0.04
CA LYS A 56 29.93 -1.23 1.00
C LYS A 56 29.12 -1.50 2.25
N SER A 57 29.66 -1.13 3.42
CA SER A 57 28.95 -1.24 4.69
C SER A 57 27.65 -0.44 4.66
N PRO A 58 26.51 -1.05 5.04
CA PRO A 58 25.23 -0.37 5.07
C PRO A 58 25.21 0.74 6.13
N ARG A 59 24.54 1.84 5.82
CA ARG A 59 24.43 2.99 6.72
C ARG A 59 22.99 3.20 7.13
N PHE A 60 22.76 3.36 8.42
CA PHE A 60 21.45 3.75 8.94
C PHE A 60 21.10 5.18 8.47
N LEU A 61 19.93 5.35 7.86
CA LEU A 61 19.48 6.57 7.18
C LEU A 61 20.48 7.12 6.14
N GLY A 62 21.39 6.28 5.62
CA GLY A 62 22.42 6.69 4.67
C GLY A 62 23.59 7.49 5.28
N ILE A 63 23.59 7.74 6.58
CA ILE A 63 24.54 8.63 7.27
C ILE A 63 25.42 7.87 8.26
N TRP A 64 24.80 7.04 9.12
CA TRP A 64 25.49 6.39 10.25
C TRP A 64 25.84 4.95 9.95
N ASP A 65 27.12 4.63 9.86
CA ASP A 65 27.67 3.27 9.79
C ASP A 65 27.76 2.64 11.20
N GLY A 66 27.59 1.32 11.30
CA GLY A 66 27.66 0.57 12.56
C GLY A 66 26.47 0.82 13.51
N VAL A 67 25.37 1.40 13.02
CA VAL A 67 24.12 1.56 13.76
C VAL A 67 23.07 0.67 13.09
N LEU A 68 22.51 -0.30 13.83
CA LEU A 68 21.54 -1.31 13.35
C LEU A 68 22.05 -2.32 12.32
N PHE A 69 23.10 -2.03 11.60
CA PHE A 69 23.70 -2.91 10.57
C PHE A 69 25.12 -3.27 10.94
N ASP A 70 25.51 -4.49 10.65
CA ASP A 70 26.89 -4.95 10.80
C ASP A 70 27.80 -4.33 9.73
N TYR A 71 29.09 -4.24 10.03
CA TYR A 71 30.09 -3.78 9.07
C TYR A 71 30.40 -4.86 8.04
N GLU A 72 30.53 -4.48 6.78
CA GLU A 72 31.09 -5.33 5.72
C GLU A 72 32.62 -5.29 5.76
N LEU A 73 33.23 -6.44 6.02
CA LEU A 73 34.68 -6.55 6.12
C LEU A 73 35.31 -6.76 4.75
N PHE A 74 36.42 -6.08 4.52
CA PHE A 74 37.22 -6.27 3.30
C PHE A 74 38.05 -7.55 3.38
N ASP A 75 37.93 -8.39 2.34
CA ASP A 75 38.71 -9.59 2.14
C ASP A 75 39.26 -9.59 0.70
N GLU A 76 40.60 -9.68 0.56
CA GLU A 76 41.29 -9.68 -0.72
C GLU A 76 40.97 -10.91 -1.57
N ALA A 77 40.76 -12.08 -0.94
CA ALA A 77 40.40 -13.30 -1.65
C ALA A 77 38.94 -13.25 -2.16
N VAL A 78 38.07 -12.55 -1.47
CA VAL A 78 36.71 -12.28 -1.95
C VAL A 78 36.76 -11.31 -3.13
N LEU A 79 37.52 -10.23 -3.03
CA LEU A 79 37.70 -9.28 -4.12
C LEU A 79 38.26 -9.98 -5.39
N ALA A 80 39.28 -10.84 -5.28
CA ALA A 80 39.82 -11.56 -6.42
C ALA A 80 38.74 -12.37 -7.16
N ARG A 81 37.85 -13.04 -6.42
CA ARG A 81 36.73 -13.79 -7.02
C ARG A 81 35.68 -12.85 -7.62
N ASP A 82 35.49 -11.66 -7.06
CA ASP A 82 34.57 -10.69 -7.58
C ASP A 82 35.01 -10.10 -8.92
N LEU A 83 36.34 -9.97 -9.18
CA LEU A 83 36.86 -9.58 -10.49
C LEU A 83 36.43 -10.57 -11.58
N GLU A 84 36.57 -11.89 -11.31
CA GLU A 84 36.09 -12.93 -12.22
C GLU A 84 34.57 -12.90 -12.41
N ARG A 85 33.83 -12.59 -11.36
CA ARG A 85 32.35 -12.42 -11.44
C ARG A 85 31.97 -11.28 -12.34
N ILE A 86 32.68 -10.14 -12.31
CA ILE A 86 32.40 -9.00 -13.21
C ILE A 86 32.60 -9.44 -14.66
N GLU A 87 33.74 -10.09 -14.99
CA GLU A 87 33.98 -10.54 -16.35
C GLU A 87 32.92 -11.56 -16.80
N ARG A 88 32.59 -12.55 -15.95
CA ARG A 88 31.52 -13.52 -16.23
C ARG A 88 30.16 -12.86 -16.45
N PHE A 89 29.84 -11.83 -15.66
CA PHE A 89 28.59 -11.06 -15.79
C PHE A 89 28.47 -10.40 -17.17
N TYR A 90 29.54 -9.81 -17.67
CA TYR A 90 29.59 -9.21 -19.00
C TYR A 90 29.55 -10.26 -20.12
N HIS A 91 30.29 -11.36 -19.95
CA HIS A 91 30.29 -12.48 -20.91
C HIS A 91 28.88 -13.06 -21.09
N ALA A 92 28.15 -13.23 -19.99
CA ALA A 92 26.76 -13.71 -20.02
C ALA A 92 25.81 -12.77 -20.79
N ARG A 93 26.19 -11.50 -20.97
CA ARG A 93 25.42 -10.49 -21.74
C ARG A 93 25.99 -10.26 -23.16
N GLY A 94 26.85 -11.16 -23.61
CA GLY A 94 27.42 -11.09 -24.96
C GLY A 94 28.68 -10.22 -25.11
N TYR A 95 29.22 -9.67 -24.03
CA TYR A 95 30.46 -8.87 -24.05
C TYR A 95 31.67 -9.75 -23.73
N TYR A 96 32.05 -10.62 -24.64
CA TYR A 96 33.12 -11.62 -24.43
C TYR A 96 34.52 -11.02 -24.33
N GLU A 97 34.71 -9.79 -24.75
CA GLU A 97 36.00 -9.08 -24.66
C GLU A 97 36.10 -8.22 -23.36
N ALA A 98 35.06 -8.26 -22.52
CA ALA A 98 35.06 -7.50 -21.28
C ALA A 98 36.15 -7.96 -20.32
N LYS A 99 36.90 -7.01 -19.77
CA LYS A 99 37.99 -7.27 -18.80
C LYS A 99 38.01 -6.23 -17.70
N VAL A 100 38.32 -6.69 -16.49
CA VAL A 100 38.65 -5.79 -15.38
C VAL A 100 40.13 -5.40 -15.50
N THR A 101 40.39 -4.14 -15.87
CA THR A 101 41.72 -3.63 -16.18
C THR A 101 42.44 -3.03 -14.97
N ALA A 102 41.73 -2.67 -13.92
CA ALA A 102 42.30 -2.20 -12.67
C ALA A 102 41.39 -2.49 -11.48
N ALA A 103 42.03 -2.87 -10.37
CA ALA A 103 41.42 -2.96 -9.04
C ALA A 103 42.36 -2.28 -8.04
N ARG A 104 41.89 -1.28 -7.33
CA ARG A 104 42.69 -0.54 -6.34
C ARG A 104 41.96 -0.55 -5.01
N VAL A 105 42.69 -0.88 -3.95
CA VAL A 105 42.20 -0.78 -2.57
C VAL A 105 42.88 0.41 -1.92
N ILE A 106 42.10 1.45 -1.65
CA ILE A 106 42.59 2.71 -1.10
C ILE A 106 42.22 2.73 0.39
N ARG A 107 43.22 2.90 1.24
CA ARG A 107 43.03 3.05 2.67
C ARG A 107 42.51 4.49 2.94
N VAL A 108 41.27 4.60 3.42
CA VAL A 108 40.64 5.90 3.72
C VAL A 108 41.12 6.39 5.10
N ASP A 109 41.18 5.47 6.08
CA ASP A 109 41.72 5.71 7.42
C ASP A 109 42.19 4.40 8.06
N GLU A 110 42.42 4.39 9.38
CA GLU A 110 42.95 3.21 10.09
C GLU A 110 42.04 2.00 10.00
N HIS A 111 40.73 2.19 9.89
CA HIS A 111 39.74 1.11 9.93
C HIS A 111 38.95 0.92 8.62
N ARG A 112 39.12 1.80 7.64
CA ARG A 112 38.28 1.81 6.43
C ARG A 112 39.08 1.77 5.14
N VAL A 113 38.56 1.01 4.17
CA VAL A 113 39.08 0.94 2.80
C VAL A 113 38.00 1.28 1.79
N ARG A 114 38.41 1.84 0.66
CA ARG A 114 37.59 2.03 -0.54
C ARG A 114 38.14 1.13 -1.63
N VAL A 115 37.27 0.49 -2.41
CA VAL A 115 37.63 -0.35 -3.54
C VAL A 115 37.24 0.39 -4.83
N GLU A 116 38.21 0.61 -5.72
CA GLU A 116 37.98 1.19 -7.04
C GLU A 116 38.27 0.15 -8.12
N LEU A 117 37.26 -0.13 -8.93
CA LEU A 117 37.31 -1.10 -10.01
C LEU A 117 37.20 -0.38 -11.35
N ARG A 118 37.88 -0.86 -12.36
CA ARG A 118 37.74 -0.36 -13.73
C ARG A 118 37.52 -1.52 -14.69
N VAL A 119 36.42 -1.45 -15.45
CA VAL A 119 36.09 -2.40 -16.49
C VAL A 119 36.23 -1.76 -17.88
N VAL A 120 36.61 -2.55 -18.86
CA VAL A 120 36.52 -2.25 -20.30
C VAL A 120 35.56 -3.27 -20.89
N GLU A 121 34.40 -2.81 -21.36
CA GLU A 121 33.28 -3.69 -21.74
C GLU A 121 33.50 -4.42 -23.09
N GLY A 122 34.25 -3.80 -24.03
CA GLY A 122 34.44 -4.35 -25.38
C GLY A 122 33.19 -4.19 -26.25
N ALA A 123 33.21 -4.83 -27.44
CA ALA A 123 32.06 -4.84 -28.34
C ALA A 123 31.16 -6.05 -28.06
N PRO A 124 29.79 -5.87 -28.14
CA PRO A 124 28.87 -6.95 -27.94
C PRO A 124 28.82 -7.91 -29.13
N VAL A 125 28.72 -9.20 -28.87
CA VAL A 125 28.36 -10.20 -29.87
C VAL A 125 26.86 -10.17 -30.12
N ILE A 126 26.43 -9.91 -31.33
CA ILE A 126 25.03 -9.73 -31.74
C ILE A 126 24.45 -11.04 -32.27
N THR A 127 23.25 -11.39 -31.86
CA THR A 127 22.49 -12.52 -32.42
C THR A 127 22.08 -12.21 -33.87
N ARG A 128 22.66 -12.91 -34.85
CA ARG A 128 22.43 -12.67 -36.29
C ARG A 128 21.56 -13.73 -36.95
N GLY A 129 20.68 -13.26 -37.85
CA GLY A 129 19.76 -14.10 -38.62
C GLY A 129 18.57 -14.60 -37.78
N ASP A 130 17.72 -15.41 -38.43
CA ASP A 130 16.61 -16.05 -37.71
C ASP A 130 17.13 -17.11 -36.73
N ILE A 131 16.53 -17.10 -35.56
CA ILE A 131 16.75 -18.14 -34.55
C ILE A 131 16.10 -19.43 -35.07
N GLN A 132 16.92 -20.43 -35.41
CA GLN A 132 16.45 -21.69 -35.98
C GLN A 132 15.76 -22.56 -34.92
N ARG A 133 14.66 -23.21 -35.27
CA ARG A 133 13.91 -24.08 -34.37
C ARG A 133 13.52 -25.35 -35.14
N PHE A 134 14.05 -26.48 -34.71
CA PHE A 134 13.87 -27.79 -35.34
C PHE A 134 13.05 -28.72 -34.43
N GLY A 135 12.24 -29.62 -35.00
CA GLY A 135 11.53 -30.67 -34.28
C GLY A 135 10.11 -30.28 -33.83
N LEU A 136 9.63 -29.10 -34.20
CA LEU A 136 8.24 -28.67 -33.93
C LEU A 136 7.23 -29.25 -34.91
N GLU A 137 7.66 -29.87 -36.00
CA GLU A 137 6.81 -30.49 -37.04
C GLU A 137 6.03 -31.71 -36.53
N SER A 138 6.45 -32.29 -35.41
CA SER A 138 5.83 -33.47 -34.80
C SER A 138 4.69 -33.16 -33.83
N VAL A 139 4.43 -31.90 -33.53
CA VAL A 139 3.32 -31.43 -32.66
C VAL A 139 2.22 -30.78 -33.49
N SER A 140 1.05 -30.57 -32.87
CA SER A 140 -0.04 -29.82 -33.53
C SER A 140 0.40 -28.38 -33.85
N PHE A 141 -0.20 -27.82 -34.91
CA PHE A 141 0.14 -26.47 -35.37
C PHE A 141 0.07 -25.41 -34.27
N ASP A 142 -0.99 -25.41 -33.47
CA ASP A 142 -1.18 -24.45 -32.39
C ASP A 142 -0.10 -24.56 -31.30
N VAL A 143 0.27 -25.78 -30.92
CA VAL A 143 1.35 -26.04 -29.95
C VAL A 143 2.69 -25.64 -30.54
N GLY A 144 2.93 -25.91 -31.82
CA GLY A 144 4.11 -25.48 -32.52
C GLY A 144 4.27 -23.97 -32.54
N ILE A 145 3.18 -23.23 -32.82
CA ILE A 145 3.18 -21.75 -32.77
C ILE A 145 3.45 -21.27 -31.35
N ALA A 146 2.79 -21.83 -30.33
CA ALA A 146 3.00 -21.43 -28.94
C ALA A 146 4.46 -21.60 -28.52
N ALA A 147 5.08 -22.75 -28.82
CA ALA A 147 6.50 -22.98 -28.56
C ALA A 147 7.43 -22.07 -29.41
N TYR A 148 7.05 -21.81 -30.67
CA TYR A 148 7.83 -20.93 -31.57
C TYR A 148 7.85 -19.48 -31.06
N THR A 149 6.72 -18.95 -30.61
CA THR A 149 6.56 -17.57 -30.13
C THR A 149 7.05 -17.38 -28.69
N ALA A 150 7.24 -18.45 -27.93
CA ALA A 150 7.74 -18.40 -26.55
C ALA A 150 9.21 -17.97 -26.43
N VAL A 151 9.98 -17.95 -27.55
CA VAL A 151 11.38 -17.53 -27.55
C VAL A 151 11.51 -16.06 -27.20
N THR A 152 12.24 -15.76 -26.12
CA THR A 152 12.47 -14.38 -25.61
C THR A 152 13.69 -13.72 -26.25
N LEU A 153 14.67 -14.52 -26.73
CA LEU A 153 15.85 -14.03 -27.41
C LEU A 153 15.48 -13.37 -28.74
N ARG A 154 16.05 -12.21 -29.04
CA ARG A 154 15.71 -11.42 -30.25
C ARG A 154 16.89 -11.31 -31.22
N PRO A 155 16.66 -11.51 -32.52
CA PRO A 155 17.65 -11.21 -33.54
C PRO A 155 18.02 -9.72 -33.53
N GLY A 156 19.32 -9.42 -33.71
CA GLY A 156 19.81 -8.04 -33.73
C GLY A 156 20.18 -7.44 -32.37
N GLU A 157 19.89 -8.13 -31.29
CA GLU A 157 20.28 -7.75 -29.93
C GLU A 157 21.56 -8.49 -29.49
N PRO A 158 22.29 -7.99 -28.46
CA PRO A 158 23.40 -8.72 -27.85
C PRO A 158 22.98 -10.12 -27.42
N LEU A 159 23.87 -11.10 -27.57
CA LEU A 159 23.60 -12.45 -27.10
C LEU A 159 23.56 -12.48 -25.58
N ASP A 160 22.38 -12.63 -25.02
CA ASP A 160 22.15 -12.71 -23.58
C ASP A 160 21.94 -14.18 -23.18
N GLU A 161 22.78 -14.68 -22.26
CA GLU A 161 22.74 -16.07 -21.79
C GLU A 161 21.46 -16.33 -20.97
N ASP A 162 20.97 -15.34 -20.21
CA ASP A 162 19.74 -15.46 -19.43
C ASP A 162 18.52 -15.53 -20.37
N ALA A 163 18.47 -14.71 -21.42
CA ALA A 163 17.43 -14.75 -22.45
C ALA A 163 17.47 -16.06 -23.27
N TYR A 164 18.66 -16.58 -23.52
CA TYR A 164 18.83 -17.89 -24.19
C TYR A 164 18.28 -19.05 -23.32
N GLU A 165 18.65 -19.13 -22.04
CA GLU A 165 18.13 -20.15 -21.12
C GLU A 165 16.63 -19.96 -20.87
N ALA A 166 16.15 -18.71 -20.72
CA ALA A 166 14.73 -18.39 -20.61
C ALA A 166 13.93 -18.85 -21.86
N SER A 167 14.51 -18.70 -23.06
CA SER A 167 13.90 -19.19 -24.29
C SER A 167 13.72 -20.71 -24.30
N LYS A 168 14.74 -21.46 -23.86
CA LYS A 168 14.64 -22.92 -23.72
C LYS A 168 13.57 -23.33 -22.74
N GLN A 169 13.54 -22.69 -21.57
CA GLN A 169 12.53 -22.96 -20.53
C GLN A 169 11.12 -22.61 -21.03
N ALA A 170 10.95 -21.47 -21.66
CA ALA A 170 9.64 -21.03 -22.18
C ALA A 170 9.09 -21.99 -23.26
N MET A 171 9.94 -22.43 -24.20
CA MET A 171 9.56 -23.44 -25.19
C MET A 171 9.20 -24.78 -24.52
N THR A 172 9.99 -25.21 -23.53
CA THR A 172 9.71 -26.45 -22.78
C THR A 172 8.39 -26.35 -22.01
N SER A 173 8.15 -25.19 -21.37
CA SER A 173 6.88 -24.95 -20.65
C SER A 173 5.69 -24.93 -21.58
N ALA A 174 5.77 -24.26 -22.72
CA ALA A 174 4.68 -24.23 -23.72
C ALA A 174 4.29 -25.62 -24.23
N LEU A 175 5.29 -26.50 -24.44
CA LEU A 175 5.07 -27.89 -24.81
C LEU A 175 4.46 -28.70 -23.66
N ALA A 176 4.96 -28.50 -22.42
CA ALA A 176 4.48 -29.18 -21.24
C ALA A 176 3.05 -28.78 -20.88
N ASP A 177 2.67 -27.53 -21.13
CA ASP A 177 1.29 -27.06 -20.96
C ASP A 177 0.30 -27.71 -21.93
N ALA A 178 0.81 -28.08 -23.12
CA ALA A 178 0.03 -28.82 -24.11
C ALA A 178 0.06 -30.35 -23.88
N GLY A 179 0.58 -30.83 -22.76
CA GLY A 179 0.61 -32.24 -22.37
C GLY A 179 1.91 -32.98 -22.70
N TYR A 180 2.90 -32.31 -23.30
CA TYR A 180 4.20 -32.93 -23.60
C TYR A 180 5.16 -32.82 -22.41
N ALA A 181 4.85 -33.50 -21.30
CA ALA A 181 5.60 -33.39 -20.04
C ALA A 181 7.08 -33.80 -20.15
N PHE A 182 7.41 -34.64 -21.12
CA PHE A 182 8.77 -35.16 -21.34
C PHE A 182 9.56 -34.36 -22.39
N ALA A 183 9.02 -33.21 -22.82
CA ALA A 183 9.67 -32.36 -23.82
C ALA A 183 11.06 -31.93 -23.37
N LYS A 184 12.02 -32.00 -24.30
CA LYS A 184 13.39 -31.53 -24.12
C LYS A 184 13.72 -30.54 -25.21
N VAL A 185 14.24 -29.39 -24.81
CA VAL A 185 14.74 -28.35 -25.73
C VAL A 185 16.23 -28.20 -25.51
N ASN A 186 17.00 -28.63 -26.51
CA ASN A 186 18.44 -28.40 -26.52
C ASN A 186 18.75 -27.19 -27.41
N GLY A 187 19.72 -26.41 -27.03
CA GLY A 187 20.14 -25.28 -27.85
C GLY A 187 21.63 -25.38 -28.23
N ARG A 188 21.99 -24.79 -29.36
CA ARG A 188 23.35 -24.60 -29.81
C ARG A 188 23.54 -23.14 -30.17
N VAL A 189 24.64 -22.57 -29.67
CA VAL A 189 25.10 -21.23 -29.99
C VAL A 189 26.50 -21.31 -30.60
N ASP A 190 26.64 -20.83 -31.81
CA ASP A 190 27.92 -20.70 -32.49
C ASP A 190 28.35 -19.23 -32.48
N VAL A 191 29.38 -18.88 -31.70
CA VAL A 191 29.87 -17.52 -31.46
C VAL A 191 31.15 -17.27 -32.29
N ASP A 192 31.11 -16.24 -33.14
CA ASP A 192 32.30 -15.72 -33.85
C ASP A 192 32.71 -14.38 -33.21
N ILE A 193 33.66 -14.42 -32.28
CA ILE A 193 34.12 -13.23 -31.55
C ILE A 193 34.74 -12.21 -32.51
N ALA A 194 35.50 -12.68 -33.53
CA ALA A 194 36.15 -11.77 -34.47
C ALA A 194 35.17 -10.93 -35.33
N LYS A 195 33.99 -11.49 -35.58
CA LYS A 195 32.91 -10.79 -36.32
C LYS A 195 31.88 -10.19 -35.40
N HIS A 196 31.96 -10.41 -34.10
CA HIS A 196 30.94 -10.04 -33.10
C HIS A 196 29.54 -10.54 -33.48
N GLU A 197 29.44 -11.80 -33.91
CA GLU A 197 28.21 -12.43 -34.38
C GLU A 197 27.97 -13.77 -33.68
N ALA A 198 26.69 -14.06 -33.37
CA ALA A 198 26.26 -15.35 -32.87
C ALA A 198 25.13 -15.92 -33.71
N LYS A 199 25.09 -17.23 -33.91
CA LYS A 199 23.97 -17.97 -34.52
C LYS A 199 23.39 -18.91 -33.48
N VAL A 200 22.06 -18.88 -33.33
CA VAL A 200 21.34 -19.66 -32.31
C VAL A 200 20.42 -20.68 -33.00
N ALA A 201 20.45 -21.92 -32.56
CA ALA A 201 19.53 -22.96 -33.00
C ALA A 201 18.96 -23.73 -31.78
N PHE A 202 17.69 -24.00 -31.78
CA PHE A 202 16.99 -24.84 -30.81
C PHE A 202 16.53 -26.14 -31.45
N PHE A 203 16.74 -27.26 -30.76
CA PHE A 203 16.34 -28.60 -31.16
C PHE A 203 15.32 -29.13 -30.17
N VAL A 204 14.10 -29.29 -30.60
CA VAL A 204 12.96 -29.70 -29.78
C VAL A 204 12.71 -31.20 -29.94
N GLN A 205 12.59 -31.89 -28.84
CA GLN A 205 12.14 -33.30 -28.74
C GLN A 205 10.90 -33.32 -27.87
N PRO A 206 9.68 -33.31 -28.42
CA PRO A 206 8.46 -33.18 -27.64
C PRO A 206 8.19 -34.38 -26.71
N GLY A 207 8.58 -35.59 -27.11
CA GLY A 207 8.23 -36.81 -26.39
C GLY A 207 6.75 -37.18 -26.51
N PRO A 208 6.27 -38.17 -25.76
CA PRO A 208 4.87 -38.58 -25.79
C PRO A 208 3.95 -37.62 -24.98
N LEU A 209 2.67 -37.57 -25.34
CA LEU A 209 1.64 -36.93 -24.52
C LEU A 209 1.50 -37.67 -23.19
N ALA A 210 1.40 -36.94 -22.11
CA ALA A 210 1.37 -37.42 -20.72
C ALA A 210 0.12 -37.03 -19.96
N ARG A 211 -0.15 -37.77 -18.91
CA ARG A 211 -1.22 -37.52 -17.93
C ARG A 211 -0.63 -37.47 -16.53
N TYR A 212 -1.34 -36.84 -15.61
CA TYR A 212 -0.97 -36.91 -14.21
C TYR A 212 -1.05 -38.33 -13.71
N GLY A 213 0.01 -38.80 -13.09
CA GLY A 213 0.05 -40.05 -12.32
C GLY A 213 -0.39 -39.86 -10.88
N LYS A 214 0.06 -40.73 -10.00
CA LYS A 214 -0.25 -40.68 -8.56
C LYS A 214 0.26 -39.39 -7.94
N VAL A 215 -0.58 -38.78 -7.08
CA VAL A 215 -0.20 -37.57 -6.32
C VAL A 215 0.08 -37.96 -4.86
N ASP A 216 1.36 -37.94 -4.48
CA ASP A 216 1.80 -38.22 -3.11
C ASP A 216 2.08 -36.91 -2.37
N ILE A 217 1.49 -36.75 -1.15
CA ILE A 217 1.65 -35.57 -0.30
C ILE A 217 2.41 -35.98 0.95
N VAL A 218 3.50 -35.27 1.25
CA VAL A 218 4.39 -35.55 2.38
C VAL A 218 4.63 -34.28 3.20
N GLY A 219 4.72 -34.43 4.53
CA GLY A 219 5.03 -33.32 5.46
C GLY A 219 3.81 -32.73 6.17
N LEU A 220 2.64 -33.37 6.05
CA LEU A 220 1.43 -32.98 6.78
C LEU A 220 1.44 -33.55 8.21
N SER A 221 1.02 -32.76 9.19
CA SER A 221 0.83 -33.14 10.59
C SER A 221 -0.50 -32.66 11.17
N GLU A 222 -0.77 -31.36 11.14
CA GLU A 222 -2.02 -30.75 11.66
C GLU A 222 -2.97 -30.29 10.54
N VAL A 223 -2.46 -30.14 9.31
CA VAL A 223 -3.24 -29.69 8.16
C VAL A 223 -3.94 -30.89 7.51
N PRO A 224 -5.27 -30.87 7.34
CA PRO A 224 -6.01 -32.00 6.74
C PRO A 224 -5.65 -32.22 5.26
N GLU A 225 -5.26 -33.42 4.89
CA GLU A 225 -4.85 -33.80 3.53
C GLU A 225 -5.92 -33.51 2.47
N ASN A 226 -7.20 -33.74 2.80
CA ASN A 226 -8.30 -33.50 1.87
C ASN A 226 -8.40 -32.00 1.46
N LYS A 227 -8.00 -31.07 2.33
CA LYS A 227 -7.96 -29.64 2.02
C LYS A 227 -6.79 -29.28 1.12
N VAL A 228 -5.66 -29.95 1.31
CA VAL A 228 -4.49 -29.81 0.44
C VAL A 228 -4.82 -30.33 -0.97
N ARG A 229 -5.43 -31.52 -1.07
CA ARG A 229 -5.88 -32.08 -2.36
C ARG A 229 -6.91 -31.19 -3.06
N GLN A 230 -7.87 -30.65 -2.30
CA GLN A 230 -8.85 -29.69 -2.84
C GLN A 230 -8.18 -28.42 -3.41
N ALA A 231 -7.13 -27.91 -2.76
CA ALA A 231 -6.41 -26.72 -3.22
C ALA A 231 -5.50 -27.02 -4.42
N LEU A 232 -4.92 -28.22 -4.49
CA LEU A 232 -4.09 -28.64 -5.62
C LEU A 232 -4.86 -28.65 -6.95
N GLN A 233 -6.12 -29.08 -6.95
CA GLN A 233 -6.97 -29.20 -8.17
C GLN A 233 -6.31 -30.06 -9.26
N ILE A 234 -5.50 -31.03 -8.90
CA ILE A 234 -4.86 -31.99 -9.79
C ILE A 234 -5.53 -33.34 -9.62
N THR A 235 -6.06 -33.89 -10.70
CA THR A 235 -6.71 -35.18 -10.71
C THR A 235 -5.86 -36.22 -11.47
N GLU A 236 -5.66 -37.38 -10.88
CA GLU A 236 -4.95 -38.49 -11.55
C GLU A 236 -5.65 -38.85 -12.86
N GLY A 237 -4.88 -39.03 -13.93
CA GLY A 237 -5.38 -39.34 -15.26
C GLY A 237 -5.83 -38.19 -16.13
N GLU A 238 -5.91 -36.96 -15.61
CA GLU A 238 -6.08 -35.74 -16.42
C GLU A 238 -4.85 -35.43 -17.26
N ALA A 239 -5.02 -34.67 -18.35
CA ALA A 239 -3.93 -34.24 -19.18
C ALA A 239 -2.92 -33.42 -18.37
N TYR A 240 -1.62 -33.70 -18.55
CA TYR A 240 -0.56 -32.96 -17.88
C TYR A 240 -0.51 -31.51 -18.34
N SER A 241 -0.27 -30.57 -17.44
CA SER A 241 0.01 -29.16 -17.73
C SER A 241 0.97 -28.59 -16.67
N GLU A 242 2.04 -27.95 -17.11
CA GLU A 242 3.02 -27.32 -16.23
C GLU A 242 2.44 -26.10 -15.52
N SER A 243 1.64 -25.31 -16.23
CA SER A 243 0.96 -24.13 -15.65
C SER A 243 0.01 -24.53 -14.52
N ASN A 244 -0.72 -25.64 -14.66
CA ASN A 244 -1.57 -26.17 -13.59
C ASN A 244 -0.77 -26.57 -12.34
N LEU A 245 0.48 -27.08 -12.48
CA LEU A 245 1.36 -27.36 -11.33
C LEU A 245 1.80 -26.05 -10.65
N GLN A 246 2.11 -25.02 -11.43
CA GLN A 246 2.46 -23.71 -10.87
C GLN A 246 1.27 -23.07 -10.17
N ASP A 247 0.06 -23.20 -10.73
CA ASP A 247 -1.17 -22.75 -10.09
C ASP A 247 -1.44 -23.51 -8.78
N ALA A 248 -1.29 -24.82 -8.79
CA ALA A 248 -1.39 -25.66 -7.60
C ALA A 248 -0.40 -25.21 -6.51
N ARG A 249 0.84 -24.91 -6.89
CA ARG A 249 1.84 -24.39 -5.94
C ARG A 249 1.41 -23.04 -5.37
N ARG A 250 0.95 -22.10 -6.22
CA ARG A 250 0.44 -20.80 -5.77
C ARG A 250 -0.77 -20.96 -4.85
N ALA A 251 -1.69 -21.86 -5.18
CA ALA A 251 -2.86 -22.14 -4.36
C ALA A 251 -2.48 -22.69 -2.97
N LEU A 252 -1.50 -23.59 -2.88
CA LEU A 252 -1.01 -24.10 -1.60
C LEU A 252 -0.34 -23.02 -0.76
N ILE A 253 0.49 -22.15 -1.38
CA ILE A 253 1.11 -21.03 -0.69
C ILE A 253 0.03 -20.05 -0.18
N ALA A 254 -0.99 -19.80 -0.99
CA ALA A 254 -2.11 -18.90 -0.64
C ALA A 254 -2.94 -19.40 0.56
N LEU A 255 -2.90 -20.70 0.89
CA LEU A 255 -3.50 -21.21 2.12
C LEU A 255 -2.87 -20.61 3.38
N GLY A 256 -1.61 -20.11 3.30
CA GLY A 256 -0.91 -19.43 4.40
C GLY A 256 -0.57 -20.33 5.59
N VAL A 257 -0.67 -21.64 5.44
CA VAL A 257 -0.38 -22.65 6.47
C VAL A 257 0.93 -23.40 6.26
N PHE A 258 1.67 -23.06 5.20
CA PHE A 258 2.96 -23.66 4.87
C PHE A 258 4.07 -22.62 4.84
N ASN A 259 5.25 -22.95 5.39
CA ASN A 259 6.50 -22.20 5.25
C ASN A 259 7.20 -22.52 3.93
N GLY A 260 7.05 -23.77 3.47
CA GLY A 260 7.63 -24.28 2.25
C GLY A 260 6.66 -25.18 1.48
N VAL A 261 6.61 -24.99 0.15
CA VAL A 261 5.86 -25.86 -0.77
C VAL A 261 6.74 -26.20 -1.95
N LYS A 262 7.05 -27.48 -2.12
CA LYS A 262 7.80 -28.01 -3.27
C LYS A 262 6.93 -29.03 -3.99
N ILE A 263 6.57 -28.77 -5.24
CA ILE A 263 5.91 -29.71 -6.12
C ILE A 263 6.94 -30.20 -7.13
N THR A 264 7.09 -31.51 -7.27
CA THR A 264 8.03 -32.13 -8.19
C THR A 264 7.29 -33.14 -9.06
N ALA A 265 7.42 -32.99 -10.36
CA ALA A 265 6.92 -33.93 -11.35
C ALA A 265 8.02 -34.95 -11.69
N ASP A 266 7.77 -36.23 -11.51
CA ASP A 266 8.72 -37.28 -11.89
C ASP A 266 8.59 -37.60 -13.38
N ARG A 267 9.61 -37.24 -14.15
CA ARG A 267 9.69 -37.37 -15.60
C ARG A 267 10.73 -38.43 -16.01
N SER A 268 11.01 -39.39 -15.14
CA SER A 268 12.03 -40.39 -15.37
C SER A 268 11.62 -41.50 -16.37
N ASP A 269 10.30 -41.78 -16.47
CA ASP A 269 9.76 -42.83 -17.32
C ASP A 269 8.78 -42.31 -18.39
N PRO A 270 9.27 -41.96 -19.60
CA PRO A 270 8.40 -41.50 -20.70
C PRO A 270 7.49 -42.62 -21.27
N GLU A 271 7.82 -43.90 -21.10
CA GLU A 271 7.04 -45.00 -21.66
C GLU A 271 5.72 -45.17 -20.93
N SER A 272 5.68 -44.90 -19.62
CA SER A 272 4.44 -44.97 -18.82
C SER A 272 3.38 -43.95 -19.25
N ARG A 273 3.80 -42.84 -19.89
CA ARG A 273 2.95 -41.69 -20.21
C ARG A 273 2.23 -41.08 -19.01
N GLN A 274 2.64 -41.46 -17.81
CA GLN A 274 2.13 -40.92 -16.55
C GLN A 274 3.23 -40.21 -15.81
N VAL A 275 2.90 -39.05 -15.24
CA VAL A 275 3.83 -38.22 -14.49
C VAL A 275 3.40 -38.21 -13.02
N PRO A 276 4.02 -39.03 -12.15
CA PRO A 276 3.79 -38.97 -10.72
C PRO A 276 4.17 -37.60 -10.15
N ILE A 277 3.34 -37.09 -9.24
CA ILE A 277 3.53 -35.79 -8.61
C ILE A 277 3.84 -35.99 -7.13
N SER A 278 5.00 -35.49 -6.70
CA SER A 278 5.36 -35.41 -5.29
C SER A 278 5.20 -34.01 -4.77
N VAL A 279 4.36 -33.85 -3.75
CA VAL A 279 4.10 -32.58 -3.06
C VAL A 279 4.71 -32.66 -1.67
N VAL A 280 5.79 -31.96 -1.44
CA VAL A 280 6.46 -31.86 -0.14
C VAL A 280 6.11 -30.50 0.46
N VAL A 281 5.49 -30.51 1.64
CA VAL A 281 5.10 -29.31 2.36
C VAL A 281 5.77 -29.25 3.73
N GLU A 282 6.06 -28.06 4.18
CA GLU A 282 6.52 -27.76 5.53
C GLU A 282 5.48 -26.89 6.20
N GLU A 283 4.83 -27.40 7.25
CA GLU A 283 3.77 -26.68 7.95
C GLU A 283 4.34 -25.47 8.72
N ALA A 284 3.69 -24.33 8.57
CA ALA A 284 3.97 -23.14 9.38
C ALA A 284 3.28 -23.28 10.75
N PRO A 285 3.76 -22.59 11.80
CA PRO A 285 3.03 -22.51 13.06
C PRO A 285 1.59 -22.04 12.83
N LEU A 286 0.62 -22.90 13.19
CA LEU A 286 -0.79 -22.60 12.98
C LEU A 286 -1.33 -21.56 13.96
N ARG A 287 -0.60 -21.26 15.03
CA ARG A 287 -0.98 -20.28 16.06
C ARG A 287 0.14 -19.27 16.24
N SER A 288 -0.21 -18.01 16.31
CA SER A 288 0.74 -16.95 16.60
C SER A 288 0.14 -15.92 17.55
N LEU A 289 0.95 -15.40 18.46
CA LEU A 289 0.64 -14.27 19.32
C LEU A 289 1.67 -13.18 19.03
N LYS A 290 1.20 -12.01 18.63
CA LYS A 290 2.04 -10.84 18.37
C LYS A 290 1.70 -9.77 19.38
N LEU A 291 2.72 -9.24 20.06
CA LEU A 291 2.59 -8.14 21.00
C LEU A 291 3.46 -6.98 20.51
N GLY A 292 2.94 -5.79 20.60
CA GLY A 292 3.64 -4.59 20.16
C GLY A 292 3.08 -3.33 20.80
N GLY A 293 3.68 -2.20 20.49
CA GLY A 293 3.20 -0.89 20.88
C GLY A 293 3.73 0.16 19.94
N GLY A 294 3.07 1.30 19.88
CA GLY A 294 3.44 2.38 19.00
C GLY A 294 2.95 3.73 19.46
N VAL A 295 3.51 4.75 18.85
CA VAL A 295 3.08 6.14 19.00
C VAL A 295 2.64 6.64 17.62
N ARG A 296 1.48 7.27 17.56
CA ARG A 296 0.99 7.97 16.38
C ARG A 296 1.20 9.46 16.57
N LEU A 297 1.79 10.08 15.57
CA LEU A 297 1.94 11.53 15.49
C LEU A 297 1.37 11.97 14.14
N ASP A 298 0.23 12.64 14.16
CA ASP A 298 -0.38 13.20 12.96
C ASP A 298 -0.88 14.63 13.18
N ALA A 299 -1.51 15.20 12.15
CA ALA A 299 -2.00 16.57 12.20
C ALA A 299 -3.20 16.76 13.12
N GLN A 300 -3.88 15.68 13.51
CA GLN A 300 -5.07 15.74 14.37
C GLN A 300 -4.75 15.39 15.82
N GLN A 301 -3.87 14.40 16.03
CA GLN A 301 -3.62 13.86 17.37
C GLN A 301 -2.23 13.27 17.53
N THR A 302 -1.82 13.23 18.79
CA THR A 302 -0.74 12.34 19.24
C THR A 302 -1.38 11.26 20.09
N SER A 303 -1.14 10.00 19.76
CA SER A 303 -1.63 8.90 20.58
C SER A 303 -0.57 7.81 20.78
N ALA A 304 -0.66 7.11 21.91
CA ALA A 304 0.13 5.95 22.24
C ALA A 304 -0.80 4.74 22.35
N HIS A 305 -0.41 3.61 21.77
CA HIS A 305 -1.23 2.41 21.76
C HIS A 305 -0.39 1.15 21.95
N LEU A 306 -1.03 0.13 22.49
CA LEU A 306 -0.54 -1.23 22.50
C LEU A 306 -1.25 -2.05 21.43
N VAL A 307 -0.62 -3.11 20.97
CA VAL A 307 -1.19 -4.05 20.00
C VAL A 307 -1.03 -5.45 20.54
N GLY A 308 -2.13 -6.18 20.64
CA GLY A 308 -2.14 -7.61 20.90
C GLY A 308 -2.91 -8.29 19.76
N ALA A 309 -2.25 -9.16 19.01
CA ALA A 309 -2.90 -9.91 17.93
C ALA A 309 -2.66 -11.41 18.11
N TRP A 310 -3.75 -12.16 18.12
CA TRP A 310 -3.74 -13.61 18.13
C TRP A 310 -4.32 -14.13 16.82
N GLU A 311 -3.62 -15.10 16.24
CA GLU A 311 -4.00 -15.73 14.97
C GLU A 311 -3.99 -17.25 15.10
N HIS A 312 -5.00 -17.88 14.53
CA HIS A 312 -5.11 -19.33 14.41
C HIS A 312 -5.52 -19.71 12.98
N LYS A 313 -4.61 -20.33 12.23
CA LYS A 313 -4.77 -20.63 10.79
C LYS A 313 -5.59 -21.88 10.48
N ASN A 314 -5.93 -22.67 11.48
CA ASN A 314 -6.79 -23.87 11.34
C ASN A 314 -7.85 -23.94 12.45
N PHE A 315 -8.52 -22.80 12.73
CA PHE A 315 -9.53 -22.68 13.76
C PHE A 315 -10.74 -23.58 13.44
N LEU A 316 -11.11 -24.44 14.39
CA LEU A 316 -12.17 -25.46 14.23
C LEU A 316 -11.96 -26.40 13.04
N GLY A 317 -10.75 -26.56 12.57
CA GLY A 317 -10.42 -27.37 11.39
C GLY A 317 -10.79 -26.71 10.05
N GLY A 318 -10.51 -27.38 8.94
CA GLY A 318 -10.90 -26.93 7.59
C GLY A 318 -10.15 -25.70 7.07
N LEU A 319 -8.99 -25.35 7.65
CA LEU A 319 -8.14 -24.20 7.29
C LEU A 319 -8.86 -22.87 7.46
N ARG A 320 -9.69 -22.73 8.50
CA ARG A 320 -10.27 -21.44 8.86
C ARG A 320 -9.25 -20.58 9.57
N HIS A 321 -9.00 -19.41 9.03
CA HIS A 321 -8.09 -18.42 9.64
C HIS A 321 -8.92 -17.50 10.54
N LEU A 322 -8.74 -17.63 11.85
CA LEU A 322 -9.28 -16.69 12.83
C LEU A 322 -8.15 -15.77 13.30
N SER A 323 -8.35 -14.47 13.15
CA SER A 323 -7.51 -13.45 13.75
C SER A 323 -8.33 -12.58 14.71
N VAL A 324 -7.77 -12.30 15.87
CA VAL A 324 -8.33 -11.36 16.87
C VAL A 324 -7.24 -10.37 17.20
N GLU A 325 -7.52 -9.10 17.02
CA GLU A 325 -6.59 -8.00 17.29
C GLU A 325 -7.24 -6.99 18.22
N ALA A 326 -6.52 -6.62 19.28
CA ALA A 326 -6.90 -5.56 20.20
C ALA A 326 -5.82 -4.46 20.18
N ARG A 327 -6.27 -3.20 20.06
CA ARG A 327 -5.43 -2.00 20.08
C ARG A 327 -5.98 -0.99 21.08
N PRO A 328 -5.76 -1.18 22.39
CA PRO A 328 -6.05 -0.13 23.35
C PRO A 328 -5.02 1.00 23.24
N GLY A 329 -5.47 2.23 23.39
CA GLY A 329 -4.61 3.41 23.29
C GLY A 329 -5.15 4.60 24.05
N VAL A 330 -4.34 5.64 24.11
CA VAL A 330 -4.69 6.94 24.67
C VAL A 330 -4.26 8.05 23.73
N VAL A 331 -5.15 8.98 23.51
CA VAL A 331 -4.88 10.22 22.80
C VAL A 331 -4.43 11.28 23.79
N LEU A 332 -3.29 11.89 23.51
CA LEU A 332 -2.70 12.98 24.28
C LEU A 332 -3.24 14.31 23.73
N PHE A 333 -4.39 14.73 24.22
CA PHE A 333 -5.08 15.91 23.70
C PHE A 333 -4.60 17.19 24.41
N PRO A 334 -4.34 18.31 23.70
CA PRO A 334 -4.49 18.58 22.25
C PRO A 334 -3.19 18.44 21.45
N THR A 335 -2.21 17.66 21.92
CA THR A 335 -0.89 17.52 21.29
C THR A 335 -1.00 16.91 19.89
N ARG A 336 -0.39 17.55 18.88
CA ARG A 336 -0.37 17.16 17.46
C ARG A 336 0.85 17.75 16.75
N THR A 337 1.17 17.31 15.53
CA THR A 337 2.38 17.79 14.80
C THR A 337 2.37 19.30 14.50
N ASN A 338 1.19 19.87 14.24
CA ASN A 338 1.07 21.30 13.93
C ASN A 338 1.09 22.18 15.18
N ASN A 339 0.70 21.64 16.34
CA ASN A 339 0.65 22.35 17.60
C ASN A 339 1.11 21.44 18.75
N ILE A 340 2.38 21.57 19.12
CA ILE A 340 2.96 20.80 20.21
C ILE A 340 2.63 21.50 21.54
N GLU A 341 1.47 21.15 22.09
CA GLU A 341 1.02 21.58 23.41
C GLU A 341 1.17 20.46 24.44
N SER A 342 1.34 20.83 25.71
CA SER A 342 1.29 19.85 26.79
C SER A 342 -0.11 19.26 26.88
N PRO A 343 -0.25 17.92 26.97
CA PRO A 343 -1.55 17.30 27.08
C PRO A 343 -2.24 17.71 28.38
N ASN A 344 -3.50 18.07 28.29
CA ASN A 344 -4.34 18.37 29.47
C ASN A 344 -5.44 17.32 29.70
N ARG A 345 -5.71 16.50 28.69
CA ARG A 345 -6.64 15.36 28.73
C ARG A 345 -6.01 14.12 28.16
N LEU A 346 -6.33 12.99 28.73
CA LEU A 346 -6.01 11.66 28.20
C LEU A 346 -7.32 11.03 27.75
N LEU A 347 -7.52 10.90 26.45
CA LEU A 347 -8.74 10.34 25.89
C LEU A 347 -8.48 8.88 25.53
N PHE A 348 -9.30 7.99 26.01
CA PHE A 348 -9.19 6.58 25.64
C PHE A 348 -9.56 6.39 24.18
N GLU A 349 -8.71 5.68 23.41
CA GLU A 349 -9.07 5.12 22.11
C GLU A 349 -8.86 3.62 22.15
N GLY A 350 -9.63 2.88 21.37
CA GLY A 350 -9.45 1.44 21.32
C GLY A 350 -10.12 0.82 20.13
N GLN A 351 -9.55 -0.27 19.65
CA GLN A 351 -10.10 -1.09 18.60
C GLN A 351 -9.96 -2.57 18.96
N LEU A 352 -11.06 -3.29 18.85
CA LEU A 352 -11.09 -4.75 18.85
C LEU A 352 -11.60 -5.20 17.49
N ARG A 353 -10.86 -6.05 16.81
CA ARG A 353 -11.25 -6.63 15.53
C ARG A 353 -11.12 -8.14 15.56
N SER A 354 -12.13 -8.84 15.10
CA SER A 354 -12.09 -10.27 14.85
C SER A 354 -12.39 -10.54 13.38
N GLN A 355 -11.63 -11.43 12.76
CA GLN A 355 -11.84 -11.81 11.38
C GLN A 355 -11.69 -13.33 11.21
N LEU A 356 -12.71 -13.96 10.67
CA LEU A 356 -12.69 -15.36 10.25
C LEU A 356 -12.67 -15.40 8.72
N LYS A 357 -11.63 -16.01 8.14
CA LYS A 357 -11.53 -16.30 6.70
C LYS A 357 -11.59 -17.79 6.45
N GLN A 358 -12.34 -18.20 5.47
CA GLN A 358 -12.41 -19.58 4.97
C GLN A 358 -11.87 -19.61 3.54
N PRO A 359 -10.60 -19.96 3.33
CA PRO A 359 -10.06 -20.23 1.99
C PRO A 359 -10.80 -21.42 1.36
N ALA A 360 -10.86 -21.44 0.04
CA ALA A 360 -11.53 -22.49 -0.72
C ALA A 360 -12.97 -22.76 -0.21
N PHE A 361 -13.76 -21.70 -0.01
CA PHE A 361 -15.07 -21.76 0.63
C PHE A 361 -16.09 -22.59 -0.19
N LEU A 362 -16.28 -22.31 -1.43
CA LEU A 362 -17.14 -23.08 -2.35
C LEU A 362 -16.30 -23.84 -3.38
N GLU A 363 -15.22 -23.20 -3.80
CA GLU A 363 -14.26 -23.71 -4.77
C GLU A 363 -12.86 -23.16 -4.44
N GLY A 364 -11.80 -23.69 -5.04
CA GLY A 364 -10.42 -23.36 -4.72
C GLY A 364 -10.04 -21.87 -4.83
N ARG A 365 -10.73 -21.11 -5.68
CA ARG A 365 -10.45 -19.68 -5.96
C ARG A 365 -11.32 -18.71 -5.18
N THR A 366 -12.23 -19.19 -4.32
CA THR A 366 -13.16 -18.36 -3.54
C THR A 366 -12.81 -18.39 -2.06
N THR A 367 -12.70 -17.24 -1.43
CA THR A 367 -12.51 -17.08 0.01
C THR A 367 -13.75 -16.44 0.63
N GLY A 368 -14.35 -17.12 1.63
CA GLY A 368 -15.39 -16.55 2.47
C GLY A 368 -14.79 -15.79 3.64
N SER A 369 -15.42 -14.69 4.07
CA SER A 369 -14.96 -13.89 5.21
C SER A 369 -16.12 -13.40 6.07
N LEU A 370 -15.88 -13.40 7.39
CA LEU A 370 -16.72 -12.74 8.39
C LEU A 370 -15.80 -11.90 9.26
N ALA A 371 -16.06 -10.61 9.36
CA ALA A 371 -15.31 -9.72 10.23
C ALA A 371 -16.28 -9.01 11.16
N THR A 372 -15.86 -8.80 12.42
CA THR A 372 -16.57 -7.99 13.40
C THR A 372 -15.58 -7.05 14.06
N GLY A 373 -16.02 -5.85 14.40
CA GLY A 373 -15.20 -4.84 15.02
C GLY A 373 -15.94 -4.07 16.09
N LEU A 374 -15.19 -3.51 17.02
CA LEU A 374 -15.64 -2.51 17.99
C LEU A 374 -14.53 -1.47 18.09
N ALA A 375 -14.82 -0.23 17.75
CA ALA A 375 -13.89 0.87 17.90
C ALA A 375 -14.46 1.95 18.80
N VAL A 376 -13.60 2.57 19.61
CA VAL A 376 -13.92 3.76 20.42
C VAL A 376 -12.86 4.81 20.09
N PHE A 377 -13.28 5.97 19.66
CA PHE A 377 -12.37 7.04 19.24
C PHE A 377 -12.99 8.43 19.39
N PRO A 378 -12.18 9.46 19.67
CA PRO A 378 -12.64 10.85 19.66
C PRO A 378 -12.85 11.38 18.24
N LEU A 379 -13.81 12.28 18.07
CA LEU A 379 -13.95 13.11 16.89
C LEU A 379 -13.06 14.34 17.07
N LEU A 380 -11.89 14.35 16.45
CA LEU A 380 -10.92 15.44 16.53
C LEU A 380 -10.77 16.12 15.17
N TYR A 381 -10.58 17.42 15.21
CA TYR A 381 -10.28 18.25 14.06
C TYR A 381 -8.90 18.90 14.23
N SER A 382 -8.28 19.32 13.14
CA SER A 382 -6.97 19.98 13.16
C SER A 382 -6.98 21.30 13.96
N GLU A 383 -8.12 21.93 14.07
CA GLU A 383 -8.38 23.18 14.77
C GLU A 383 -8.88 22.99 16.22
N SER A 384 -9.14 21.74 16.65
CA SER A 384 -9.62 21.46 18.01
C SER A 384 -8.67 22.03 19.07
N THR A 385 -9.20 22.76 20.03
CA THR A 385 -8.44 23.43 21.08
C THR A 385 -8.68 22.79 22.44
N ARG A 386 -7.93 23.27 23.45
CA ARG A 386 -7.98 22.77 24.82
C ARG A 386 -9.37 22.83 25.46
N ASP A 387 -10.16 23.83 25.09
CA ASP A 387 -11.46 24.14 25.70
C ASP A 387 -12.66 23.62 24.89
N ASP A 388 -12.39 22.96 23.75
CA ASP A 388 -13.48 22.44 22.93
C ASP A 388 -14.16 21.24 23.61
N PRO A 389 -15.50 21.13 23.54
CA PRO A 389 -16.21 19.93 23.90
C PRO A 389 -15.79 18.78 22.97
N LEU A 390 -15.62 17.59 23.51
CA LEU A 390 -15.16 16.44 22.76
C LEU A 390 -16.24 15.38 22.68
N ILE A 391 -16.65 15.09 21.46
CA ILE A 391 -17.54 13.98 21.16
C ILE A 391 -16.71 12.77 20.77
N GLY A 392 -17.10 11.61 21.26
CA GLY A 392 -16.56 10.34 20.83
C GLY A 392 -17.59 9.50 20.12
N PHE A 393 -17.12 8.44 19.48
CA PHE A 393 -17.96 7.42 18.89
C PHE A 393 -17.59 6.03 19.39
N VAL A 394 -18.60 5.27 19.77
CA VAL A 394 -18.50 3.81 19.82
C VAL A 394 -18.99 3.28 18.48
N ARG A 395 -18.15 2.54 17.76
CA ARG A 395 -18.49 1.98 16.45
C ARG A 395 -18.39 0.46 16.45
N PRO A 396 -19.46 -0.26 16.74
CA PRO A 396 -19.56 -1.66 16.35
C PRO A 396 -19.71 -1.79 14.85
N ASP A 397 -19.02 -2.77 14.26
CA ASP A 397 -19.13 -3.08 12.84
C ASP A 397 -19.12 -4.59 12.57
N ALA A 398 -19.79 -4.99 11.50
CA ALA A 398 -19.81 -6.36 11.00
C ALA A 398 -19.76 -6.37 9.47
N LYS A 399 -19.00 -7.30 8.92
CA LYS A 399 -18.90 -7.52 7.48
C LYS A 399 -18.90 -9.00 7.16
N VAL A 400 -19.76 -9.43 6.23
CA VAL A 400 -19.71 -10.74 5.62
C VAL A 400 -19.45 -10.58 4.13
N GLY A 401 -18.57 -11.42 3.56
CA GLY A 401 -18.22 -11.27 2.15
C GLY A 401 -17.59 -12.50 1.55
N LEU A 402 -17.56 -12.50 0.23
CA LEU A 402 -16.87 -13.48 -0.61
C LEU A 402 -15.85 -12.72 -1.45
N GLU A 403 -14.67 -13.29 -1.62
CA GLU A 403 -13.68 -12.80 -2.57
C GLU A 403 -13.36 -13.91 -3.56
N ARG A 404 -13.49 -13.63 -4.84
CA ARG A 404 -13.16 -14.58 -5.90
C ARG A 404 -12.11 -13.99 -6.83
N ALA A 405 -11.05 -14.75 -7.08
CA ALA A 405 -10.00 -14.41 -8.01
C ALA A 405 -10.29 -14.99 -9.41
N PHE A 406 -10.03 -14.19 -10.44
CA PHE A 406 -10.13 -14.52 -11.86
C PHE A 406 -8.83 -14.11 -12.56
N LEU A 407 -8.64 -14.52 -13.82
CA LEU A 407 -7.50 -14.11 -14.67
C LEU A 407 -6.16 -14.27 -13.95
N ASP A 408 -5.88 -15.46 -13.47
CA ASP A 408 -4.65 -15.81 -12.76
C ASP A 408 -4.30 -14.86 -11.60
N HIS A 409 -5.34 -14.52 -10.81
CA HIS A 409 -5.26 -13.62 -9.65
C HIS A 409 -4.98 -12.14 -9.99
N HIS A 410 -5.27 -11.73 -11.22
CA HIS A 410 -5.24 -10.30 -11.59
C HIS A 410 -6.57 -9.60 -11.34
N LEU A 411 -7.71 -10.29 -11.52
CA LEU A 411 -9.04 -9.71 -11.30
C LEU A 411 -9.68 -10.31 -10.04
N TYR A 412 -10.13 -9.46 -9.14
CA TYR A 412 -10.85 -9.84 -7.91
C TYR A 412 -12.24 -9.23 -7.90
N LEU A 413 -13.22 -10.07 -7.61
CA LEU A 413 -14.60 -9.68 -7.36
C LEU A 413 -14.94 -9.95 -5.90
N THR A 414 -15.37 -8.91 -5.18
CA THR A 414 -15.62 -8.99 -3.74
C THR A 414 -17.00 -8.44 -3.40
N PRO A 415 -18.08 -9.24 -3.55
CA PRO A 415 -19.38 -8.91 -2.97
C PRO A 415 -19.32 -9.06 -1.45
N SER A 416 -19.85 -8.09 -0.73
CA SER A 416 -19.93 -8.12 0.72
C SER A 416 -21.15 -7.38 1.23
N TYR A 417 -21.57 -7.68 2.45
CA TYR A 417 -22.56 -6.93 3.18
C TYR A 417 -21.92 -6.34 4.43
N ASN A 418 -22.10 -5.05 4.63
CA ASN A 418 -21.50 -4.29 5.70
C ASN A 418 -22.59 -3.68 6.58
N TRP A 419 -22.36 -3.72 7.89
CA TRP A 419 -23.17 -3.05 8.89
C TRP A 419 -22.25 -2.29 9.84
N GLN A 420 -22.52 -1.02 10.10
CA GLN A 420 -21.73 -0.15 10.97
C GLN A 420 -22.67 0.79 11.71
N ALA A 421 -22.53 0.90 13.02
CA ALA A 421 -23.26 1.89 13.83
C ALA A 421 -22.26 2.87 14.45
N TYR A 422 -22.55 4.15 14.36
CA TYR A 422 -21.81 5.24 15.00
C TYR A 422 -22.66 5.79 16.13
N LEU A 423 -22.29 5.44 17.36
CA LEU A 423 -23.00 5.79 18.57
C LEU A 423 -22.24 6.92 19.27
N PRO A 424 -22.71 8.16 19.22
CA PRO A 424 -21.99 9.29 19.80
C PRO A 424 -22.07 9.28 21.33
N PHE A 425 -21.01 9.73 21.98
CA PHE A 425 -20.96 9.98 23.43
C PHE A 425 -20.06 11.18 23.75
N ASP A 426 -20.29 11.78 24.92
CA ASP A 426 -19.48 12.88 25.43
C ASP A 426 -18.28 12.37 26.20
N TYR A 427 -17.06 12.75 25.80
CA TYR A 427 -15.84 12.38 26.52
C TYR A 427 -15.67 13.03 27.89
N ASP A 428 -16.30 14.17 28.14
CA ASP A 428 -16.22 14.80 29.47
C ASP A 428 -16.92 13.94 30.55
N ALA A 429 -17.85 13.09 30.17
CA ALA A 429 -18.48 12.10 31.04
C ALA A 429 -17.54 10.96 31.48
N LEU A 430 -16.47 10.69 30.73
CA LEU A 430 -15.48 9.66 31.06
C LEU A 430 -14.29 10.20 31.85
N SER A 431 -14.19 11.50 32.11
CA SER A 431 -13.09 12.06 32.88
C SER A 431 -13.23 11.70 34.36
N VAL A 432 -12.16 11.09 34.92
CA VAL A 432 -12.10 10.63 36.29
C VAL A 432 -12.37 11.77 37.28
N GLY A 433 -13.46 11.67 38.04
CA GLY A 433 -13.76 12.57 39.16
C GLY A 433 -14.94 13.53 38.96
N ARG A 434 -15.69 13.47 37.86
CA ARG A 434 -16.98 14.17 37.71
C ARG A 434 -18.14 13.19 37.79
N SER A 435 -19.21 13.58 38.50
CA SER A 435 -20.50 12.87 38.51
C SER A 435 -21.05 12.83 37.08
N ILE A 436 -21.45 11.64 36.64
CA ILE A 436 -22.00 11.37 35.32
C ILE A 436 -23.46 11.88 35.28
N ASP A 437 -23.65 13.18 35.14
CA ASP A 437 -24.91 13.73 34.63
C ASP A 437 -24.70 14.06 33.16
N VAL A 438 -24.79 13.01 32.34
CA VAL A 438 -24.72 13.15 30.87
C VAL A 438 -26.13 13.52 30.39
N GLU A 439 -26.40 14.78 30.30
CA GLU A 439 -27.40 15.26 29.37
C GLU A 439 -26.81 15.13 27.97
N ARG A 440 -27.07 13.98 27.33
CA ARG A 440 -26.71 13.78 25.90
C ARG A 440 -27.40 14.93 25.14
N ASP A 441 -26.63 15.71 24.38
CA ASP A 441 -27.23 16.74 23.51
C ASP A 441 -28.30 16.05 22.65
N SER A 442 -29.55 16.53 22.75
CA SER A 442 -30.72 15.97 22.07
C SER A 442 -30.56 15.92 20.55
N ARG A 443 -29.61 16.68 20.00
CA ARG A 443 -29.28 16.74 18.58
C ARG A 443 -28.36 15.62 18.10
N LEU A 444 -27.69 14.87 19.00
CA LEU A 444 -26.83 13.74 18.62
C LEU A 444 -27.66 12.50 18.32
N ILE A 445 -27.49 11.94 17.13
CA ILE A 445 -28.19 10.74 16.67
C ILE A 445 -27.26 9.55 16.50
N ASP A 446 -27.82 8.35 16.57
CA ASP A 446 -27.15 7.13 16.17
C ASP A 446 -27.19 7.00 14.64
N VAL A 447 -26.02 6.97 13.99
CA VAL A 447 -25.95 6.80 12.54
C VAL A 447 -25.60 5.35 12.23
N ILE A 448 -26.55 4.65 11.61
CA ILE A 448 -26.39 3.24 11.22
C ILE A 448 -26.31 3.15 9.69
N ALA A 449 -25.17 2.69 9.18
CA ALA A 449 -24.95 2.42 7.77
C ALA A 449 -24.98 0.91 7.52
N SER A 450 -25.98 0.46 6.77
CA SER A 450 -26.19 -0.95 6.40
C SER A 450 -26.26 -1.05 4.89
N PHE A 451 -25.30 -1.75 4.26
CA PHE A 451 -25.18 -1.74 2.80
C PHE A 451 -24.49 -2.97 2.21
N PRO A 452 -25.02 -3.53 1.11
CA PRO A 452 -24.21 -4.32 0.19
C PRO A 452 -23.13 -3.47 -0.45
N ASP A 453 -21.95 -4.07 -0.64
CA ASP A 453 -20.79 -3.47 -1.30
C ASP A 453 -20.26 -4.46 -2.34
N LEU A 454 -20.13 -4.00 -3.57
CA LEU A 454 -19.47 -4.73 -4.64
C LEU A 454 -18.17 -4.03 -4.99
N SER A 455 -17.05 -4.68 -4.68
CA SER A 455 -15.72 -4.20 -5.05
C SER A 455 -15.16 -5.05 -6.18
N VAL A 456 -14.73 -4.40 -7.26
CA VAL A 456 -14.03 -4.99 -8.40
C VAL A 456 -12.63 -4.41 -8.44
N ARG A 457 -11.59 -5.26 -8.51
CA ARG A 457 -10.20 -4.85 -8.52
C ARG A 457 -9.42 -5.63 -9.58
N LEU A 458 -8.85 -4.92 -10.54
CA LEU A 458 -7.90 -5.43 -11.52
C LEU A 458 -6.49 -4.94 -11.15
N ASP A 459 -5.61 -5.87 -10.78
CA ASP A 459 -4.24 -5.58 -10.34
C ASP A 459 -3.25 -6.16 -11.34
N LEU A 460 -2.64 -5.28 -12.12
CA LEU A 460 -1.66 -5.59 -13.17
C LEU A 460 -0.26 -5.07 -12.80
N ARG A 461 -0.01 -4.77 -11.52
CA ARG A 461 1.28 -4.27 -11.05
C ARG A 461 2.30 -5.40 -10.94
N ASP A 462 3.55 -5.08 -11.23
CA ASP A 462 4.70 -5.97 -11.05
C ASP A 462 4.93 -6.35 -9.58
N ASN A 463 4.67 -5.41 -8.67
CA ASN A 463 4.82 -5.59 -7.22
C ASN A 463 3.71 -4.85 -6.46
N THR A 464 3.09 -5.51 -5.49
CA THR A 464 1.98 -4.92 -4.72
C THR A 464 2.45 -3.93 -3.64
N VAL A 465 3.68 -4.04 -3.14
CA VAL A 465 4.24 -3.20 -2.06
C VAL A 465 5.02 -2.01 -2.61
N GLN A 466 5.83 -2.24 -3.63
CA GLN A 466 6.68 -1.23 -4.27
C GLN A 466 6.57 -1.34 -5.79
N PRO A 467 5.41 -0.94 -6.36
CA PRO A 467 5.19 -1.04 -7.80
C PRO A 467 6.11 -0.10 -8.57
N LYS A 468 6.68 -0.63 -9.66
CA LYS A 468 7.50 0.10 -10.62
C LYS A 468 6.81 0.21 -11.97
N ASP A 469 6.10 -0.86 -12.37
CA ASP A 469 5.38 -0.95 -13.62
C ASP A 469 3.98 -1.52 -13.42
N GLY A 470 3.07 -1.17 -14.34
CA GLY A 470 1.72 -1.71 -14.39
C GLY A 470 0.66 -0.75 -13.86
N ALA A 471 -0.53 -1.30 -13.62
CA ALA A 471 -1.69 -0.52 -13.20
C ALA A 471 -2.57 -1.27 -12.21
N LEU A 472 -3.28 -0.51 -11.38
CA LEU A 472 -4.36 -0.98 -10.51
C LEU A 472 -5.63 -0.21 -10.86
N ILE A 473 -6.69 -0.91 -11.19
CA ILE A 473 -8.02 -0.33 -11.43
C ILE A 473 -8.96 -0.93 -10.38
N SER A 474 -9.66 -0.09 -9.65
CA SER A 474 -10.66 -0.54 -8.70
C SER A 474 -11.94 0.28 -8.75
N VAL A 475 -13.07 -0.38 -8.51
CA VAL A 475 -14.39 0.27 -8.38
C VAL A 475 -15.08 -0.31 -7.16
N SER A 476 -15.55 0.55 -6.28
CA SER A 476 -16.42 0.20 -5.16
C SER A 476 -17.79 0.79 -5.40
N TRP A 477 -18.83 -0.05 -5.29
CA TRP A 477 -20.23 0.32 -5.42
C TRP A 477 -20.99 -0.13 -4.17
N GLN A 478 -21.61 0.82 -3.48
CA GLN A 478 -22.32 0.62 -2.22
C GLN A 478 -23.75 1.11 -2.37
N LEU A 479 -24.70 0.40 -1.77
CA LEU A 479 -26.10 0.77 -1.74
C LEU A 479 -26.61 0.71 -0.29
N ALA A 480 -26.53 1.80 0.44
CA ALA A 480 -27.06 1.88 1.80
C ALA A 480 -28.58 1.95 1.80
N ASN A 481 -29.21 1.24 2.73
CA ASN A 481 -30.64 1.15 2.84
C ASN A 481 -31.09 0.85 4.28
N ALA A 482 -32.41 0.87 4.50
CA ALA A 482 -33.01 0.65 5.81
C ALA A 482 -32.96 -0.80 6.33
N LEU A 483 -32.35 -1.75 5.60
CA LEU A 483 -32.15 -3.10 6.11
C LEU A 483 -31.30 -3.08 7.37
N LEU A 484 -31.58 -3.97 8.31
CA LEU A 484 -30.87 -4.06 9.60
C LEU A 484 -30.81 -2.72 10.35
N SER A 485 -31.93 -1.97 10.39
CA SER A 485 -32.05 -0.68 11.06
C SER A 485 -31.13 0.42 10.51
N GLY A 486 -30.77 0.37 9.23
CA GLY A 486 -30.00 1.45 8.59
C GLY A 486 -30.75 2.79 8.65
N THR A 487 -30.05 3.84 9.07
CA THR A 487 -30.59 5.21 9.14
C THR A 487 -30.22 6.05 7.91
N VAL A 488 -29.29 5.59 7.08
CA VAL A 488 -28.84 6.23 5.85
C VAL A 488 -29.32 5.46 4.63
N ASN A 489 -29.84 6.19 3.64
CA ASN A 489 -30.21 5.66 2.33
C ASN A 489 -29.42 6.41 1.26
N ASP A 490 -28.53 5.72 0.58
CA ASP A 490 -27.69 6.30 -0.47
C ASP A 490 -27.13 5.25 -1.42
N MET A 491 -26.70 5.71 -2.58
CA MET A 491 -25.80 4.96 -3.46
C MET A 491 -24.47 5.68 -3.53
N ARG A 492 -23.36 4.95 -3.30
CA ARG A 492 -22.01 5.48 -3.36
C ARG A 492 -21.16 4.70 -4.34
N VAL A 493 -20.53 5.40 -5.27
CA VAL A 493 -19.68 4.83 -6.32
C VAL A 493 -18.31 5.50 -6.27
N ARG A 494 -17.23 4.71 -6.26
CA ARG A 494 -15.87 5.24 -6.22
C ARG A 494 -14.95 4.43 -7.12
N PRO A 495 -14.76 4.83 -8.38
CA PRO A 495 -13.67 4.35 -9.24
C PRO A 495 -12.33 4.96 -8.83
N GLU A 496 -11.27 4.17 -8.95
CA GLU A 496 -9.89 4.59 -8.72
C GLU A 496 -8.97 3.90 -9.73
N LEU A 497 -8.04 4.67 -10.29
CA LEU A 497 -6.98 4.23 -11.18
C LEU A 497 -5.63 4.61 -10.58
N ARG A 498 -4.69 3.67 -10.57
CA ARG A 498 -3.27 3.91 -10.25
C ARG A 498 -2.43 3.38 -11.40
N GLY A 499 -1.42 4.10 -11.81
CA GLY A 499 -0.49 3.71 -12.86
C GLY A 499 0.94 3.92 -12.44
N PHE A 500 1.84 3.04 -12.90
CA PHE A 500 3.27 3.07 -12.59
C PHE A 500 4.05 2.79 -13.86
N TYR A 501 5.15 3.52 -14.04
CA TYR A 501 6.04 3.35 -15.19
C TYR A 501 7.48 3.65 -14.80
N GLU A 502 8.37 2.67 -14.96
CA GLU A 502 9.81 2.86 -14.71
C GLU A 502 10.46 3.52 -15.94
N ILE A 503 10.70 4.84 -15.85
CA ILE A 503 11.28 5.66 -16.93
C ILE A 503 12.75 5.29 -17.14
N ALA A 504 13.46 5.01 -16.05
CA ALA A 504 14.85 4.60 -16.02
C ALA A 504 15.07 3.76 -14.75
N PRO A 505 16.13 2.96 -14.64
CA PRO A 505 16.38 2.13 -13.46
C PRO A 505 16.25 2.92 -12.15
N GLY A 506 15.22 2.57 -11.37
CA GLY A 506 14.90 3.22 -10.09
C GLY A 506 14.15 4.56 -10.20
N TRP A 507 13.88 5.07 -11.39
CA TRP A 507 13.06 6.27 -11.64
C TRP A 507 11.65 5.86 -12.01
N VAL A 508 10.69 6.04 -11.13
CA VAL A 508 9.31 5.60 -11.33
C VAL A 508 8.38 6.81 -11.38
N LEU A 509 7.67 6.95 -12.50
CA LEU A 509 6.53 7.85 -12.60
C LEU A 509 5.29 7.11 -12.11
N ALA A 510 4.66 7.63 -11.07
CA ALA A 510 3.45 7.09 -10.49
C ALA A 510 2.31 8.09 -10.62
N GLY A 511 1.11 7.62 -10.90
CA GLY A 511 -0.09 8.45 -11.02
C GLY A 511 -1.28 7.80 -10.35
N ARG A 512 -2.17 8.62 -9.77
CA ARG A 512 -3.45 8.21 -9.20
C ARG A 512 -4.54 9.15 -9.66
N ALA A 513 -5.70 8.59 -9.99
CA ALA A 513 -6.93 9.33 -10.22
C ALA A 513 -8.08 8.63 -9.49
N THR A 514 -8.84 9.38 -8.73
CA THR A 514 -10.02 8.88 -8.00
C THR A 514 -11.19 9.83 -8.25
N VAL A 515 -12.36 9.27 -8.49
CA VAL A 515 -13.61 10.01 -8.53
C VAL A 515 -14.60 9.34 -7.57
N GLY A 516 -15.44 10.10 -6.93
CA GLY A 516 -16.45 9.58 -6.01
C GLY A 516 -17.78 10.30 -6.21
N PHE A 517 -18.86 9.54 -6.21
CA PHE A 517 -20.22 10.04 -6.27
C PHE A 517 -21.04 9.45 -5.15
N LEU A 518 -21.76 10.29 -4.42
CA LEU A 518 -22.69 9.92 -3.38
C LEU A 518 -24.07 10.49 -3.73
N PHE A 519 -25.05 9.60 -3.82
CA PHE A 519 -26.44 9.89 -4.17
C PHE A 519 -27.32 9.60 -2.95
N PRO A 520 -27.45 10.55 -2.00
CA PRO A 520 -28.31 10.38 -0.84
C PRO A 520 -29.77 10.51 -1.22
N SER A 521 -30.68 9.85 -0.47
CA SER A 521 -32.12 9.95 -0.66
C SER A 521 -32.88 10.33 0.59
N ASN A 522 -32.28 10.35 1.77
CA ASN A 522 -32.90 10.71 3.03
C ASN A 522 -32.03 11.60 3.93
N TYR A 523 -31.06 12.29 3.37
CA TYR A 523 -30.20 13.26 4.05
C TYR A 523 -29.46 14.12 3.02
N ALA A 524 -28.66 15.08 3.49
CA ALA A 524 -27.82 15.99 2.71
C ALA A 524 -28.60 17.10 1.97
N GLU A 525 -29.89 17.32 2.26
CA GLU A 525 -30.63 18.48 1.74
C GLU A 525 -29.91 19.79 2.01
N SER A 526 -29.28 19.90 3.20
CA SER A 526 -28.50 21.06 3.62
C SER A 526 -27.24 21.34 2.80
N THR A 527 -26.84 20.42 1.94
CA THR A 527 -25.62 20.55 1.12
C THR A 527 -25.91 20.68 -0.37
N GLU A 528 -27.14 20.43 -0.85
CA GLU A 528 -27.48 20.44 -2.27
C GLU A 528 -27.39 21.83 -2.91
N SER A 529 -27.73 22.89 -2.17
CA SER A 529 -27.54 24.26 -2.64
C SER A 529 -27.35 25.24 -1.48
N SER A 530 -26.62 26.32 -1.71
CA SER A 530 -26.45 27.39 -0.72
C SER A 530 -27.78 28.04 -0.29
N ASN A 531 -28.76 28.10 -1.17
CA ASN A 531 -30.07 28.66 -0.88
C ASN A 531 -30.90 27.76 0.08
N ARG A 532 -30.81 26.42 -0.13
CA ARG A 532 -31.49 25.45 0.72
C ARG A 532 -30.89 25.39 2.12
N GLU A 533 -29.56 25.39 2.17
CA GLU A 533 -28.82 25.50 3.43
C GLU A 533 -29.25 26.76 4.20
N GLN A 534 -29.24 27.92 3.55
CA GLN A 534 -29.60 29.16 4.17
C GLN A 534 -31.04 29.12 4.68
N GLN A 535 -31.97 28.56 3.90
CA GLN A 535 -33.37 28.40 4.32
C GLN A 535 -33.48 27.52 5.57
N LEU A 536 -32.81 26.37 5.63
CA LEU A 536 -32.84 25.48 6.81
C LEU A 536 -32.21 26.13 8.04
N LEU A 537 -31.16 26.93 7.83
CA LEU A 537 -30.50 27.66 8.90
C LEU A 537 -31.41 28.79 9.44
N ASP A 538 -32.07 29.53 8.56
CA ASP A 538 -33.02 30.59 8.95
C ASP A 538 -34.24 30.00 9.67
N GLU A 539 -34.78 28.86 9.20
CA GLU A 539 -35.85 28.12 9.87
C GLU A 539 -35.39 27.64 11.27
N CYS A 540 -34.20 27.10 11.41
CA CYS A 540 -33.63 26.67 12.69
C CYS A 540 -33.47 27.85 13.67
N GLN A 541 -33.05 29.04 13.21
CA GLN A 541 -32.94 30.24 14.05
C GLN A 541 -34.31 30.70 14.54
N ILE A 542 -35.33 30.68 13.69
CA ILE A 542 -36.71 31.04 14.07
C ILE A 542 -37.22 30.08 15.14
N GLU A 543 -37.01 28.79 15.02
CA GLU A 543 -37.35 27.77 16.02
C GLU A 543 -36.67 28.03 17.37
N THR A 544 -35.37 28.38 17.35
CA THR A 544 -34.57 28.63 18.56
C THR A 544 -35.04 29.93 19.27
N ALA A 545 -35.48 30.94 18.50
CA ALA A 545 -35.91 32.21 19.03
C ALA A 545 -37.34 32.17 19.63
N ASN A 546 -38.15 31.19 19.24
CA ASN A 546 -39.53 31.08 19.72
C ASN A 546 -39.92 29.64 20.16
N PRO A 547 -39.35 29.15 21.27
CA PRO A 547 -39.57 27.78 21.75
C PRO A 547 -41.03 27.49 22.22
N ALA A 548 -41.89 28.51 22.27
CA ALA A 548 -43.31 28.38 22.66
C ALA A 548 -44.24 28.07 21.48
N ALA A 549 -43.81 28.18 20.25
CA ALA A 549 -44.50 27.64 19.10
C ALA A 549 -44.32 26.11 19.16
N ASP A 550 -45.42 25.38 19.48
CA ASP A 550 -45.40 23.89 19.52
C ASP A 550 -44.93 23.38 18.14
N PRO A 551 -43.66 23.01 17.98
CA PRO A 551 -43.14 22.64 16.66
C PRO A 551 -43.72 21.28 16.33
N ASP A 552 -44.37 21.17 15.17
CA ASP A 552 -44.61 19.84 14.58
C ASP A 552 -43.29 19.09 14.55
N PRO A 553 -43.16 17.97 15.26
CA PRO A 553 -41.90 17.20 15.31
C PRO A 553 -41.38 16.79 13.92
N ALA A 554 -42.25 16.77 12.90
CA ALA A 554 -41.89 16.51 11.51
C ALA A 554 -41.23 17.71 10.81
N LEU A 555 -41.22 18.90 11.40
CA LEU A 555 -40.75 20.16 10.80
C LEU A 555 -39.54 20.78 11.51
N ASN A 556 -38.94 20.12 12.51
CA ASN A 556 -37.79 20.68 13.25
C ASN A 556 -36.56 20.82 12.36
N ALA A 557 -36.32 22.03 11.87
CA ALA A 557 -35.22 22.32 10.93
C ALA A 557 -33.87 22.16 11.59
N CYS A 558 -33.69 22.47 12.87
CA CYS A 558 -32.45 22.28 13.61
C CYS A 558 -32.08 20.80 13.74
N GLN A 559 -33.07 19.96 13.99
CA GLN A 559 -32.82 18.52 14.08
C GLN A 559 -32.47 17.93 12.72
N ARG A 560 -33.19 18.30 11.64
CA ARG A 560 -32.87 17.85 10.27
C ARG A 560 -31.47 18.27 9.86
N LEU A 561 -31.05 19.49 10.17
CA LEU A 561 -29.70 19.98 9.92
C LEU A 561 -28.65 19.14 10.66
N ALA A 562 -28.88 18.87 11.95
CA ALA A 562 -27.95 18.04 12.75
C ALA A 562 -27.87 16.59 12.26
N GLU A 563 -28.99 16.01 11.81
CA GLU A 563 -29.03 14.66 11.22
C GLU A 563 -28.27 14.59 9.90
N ASP A 564 -28.47 15.55 9.00
CA ASP A 564 -27.76 15.64 7.73
C ASP A 564 -26.25 15.72 7.94
N GLU A 565 -25.80 16.58 8.84
CA GLU A 565 -24.41 16.76 9.17
C GLU A 565 -23.78 15.49 9.70
N GLN A 566 -24.42 14.79 10.63
CA GLN A 566 -23.90 13.56 11.22
C GLN A 566 -23.87 12.40 10.21
N LYS A 567 -24.90 12.27 9.36
CA LYS A 567 -24.93 11.28 8.28
C LYS A 567 -23.83 11.54 7.25
N LEU A 568 -23.61 12.82 6.87
CA LEU A 568 -22.53 13.21 5.95
C LEU A 568 -21.14 13.00 6.53
N LEU A 569 -20.92 13.23 7.84
CA LEU A 569 -19.65 12.93 8.48
C LEU A 569 -19.25 11.45 8.33
N VAL A 570 -20.24 10.55 8.25
CA VAL A 570 -20.05 9.10 8.11
C VAL A 570 -19.95 8.69 6.64
N ARG A 571 -20.78 9.25 5.76
CA ARG A 571 -20.94 8.79 4.37
C ARG A 571 -20.28 9.67 3.33
N GLY A 572 -20.13 10.97 3.61
CA GLY A 572 -19.59 11.96 2.69
C GLY A 572 -18.15 11.71 2.27
N PHE A 573 -17.74 12.37 1.21
CA PHE A 573 -16.36 12.39 0.76
C PHE A 573 -15.59 13.53 1.42
N PHE A 574 -14.30 13.26 1.65
CA PHE A 574 -13.34 14.21 2.19
C PHE A 574 -12.03 14.10 1.41
N SER A 575 -11.27 15.19 1.32
CA SER A 575 -9.94 15.21 0.73
C SER A 575 -8.98 16.10 1.56
N GLY A 576 -7.69 15.93 1.34
CA GLY A 576 -6.60 16.51 2.12
C GLY A 576 -5.97 15.53 3.11
N GLY A 577 -4.66 15.66 3.33
CA GLY A 577 -3.87 14.81 4.19
C GLY A 577 -2.91 13.89 3.44
N PRO A 578 -2.21 12.98 4.15
CA PRO A 578 -1.06 12.24 3.62
C PRO A 578 -1.37 11.27 2.48
N GLU A 579 -2.60 10.80 2.35
CA GLU A 579 -3.03 9.83 1.33
C GLU A 579 -3.93 10.44 0.24
N SER A 580 -4.06 11.77 0.25
CA SER A 580 -4.92 12.51 -0.64
C SER A 580 -4.15 13.72 -1.19
N ASN A 581 -4.61 14.95 -0.95
CA ASN A 581 -3.93 16.18 -1.32
C ASN A 581 -2.97 16.61 -0.20
N ARG A 582 -1.68 16.34 -0.37
CA ARG A 582 -0.65 16.45 0.67
C ARG A 582 -0.29 17.89 1.07
N GLY A 583 -0.71 18.89 0.31
CA GLY A 583 -0.52 20.30 0.66
C GLY A 583 -1.63 20.87 1.54
N TYR A 584 -2.67 20.08 1.82
CA TYR A 584 -3.80 20.48 2.66
C TYR A 584 -3.86 19.64 3.94
N PRO A 585 -4.36 20.22 5.04
CA PRO A 585 -4.55 19.46 6.27
C PRO A 585 -5.55 18.33 6.05
N TYR A 586 -5.59 17.38 6.97
CA TYR A 586 -6.54 16.27 6.92
C TYR A 586 -7.98 16.76 6.85
N ARG A 587 -8.72 16.32 5.81
CA ARG A 587 -10.07 16.80 5.48
C ARG A 587 -10.17 18.31 5.21
N GLY A 588 -9.06 18.98 4.91
CA GLY A 588 -9.01 20.42 4.70
C GLY A 588 -9.51 20.89 3.33
N VAL A 589 -9.89 19.97 2.43
CA VAL A 589 -10.44 20.27 1.11
C VAL A 589 -11.94 20.02 1.11
N GLY A 590 -12.71 20.99 0.59
CA GLY A 590 -14.15 20.87 0.41
C GLY A 590 -14.99 21.67 1.41
N PRO A 591 -16.29 21.38 1.51
CA PRO A 591 -17.23 22.17 2.27
C PRO A 591 -16.95 22.14 3.77
N HIS A 592 -16.92 23.33 4.38
CA HIS A 592 -16.76 23.52 5.81
C HIS A 592 -17.87 24.45 6.30
N ARG A 593 -18.40 24.18 7.48
CA ARG A 593 -19.32 25.08 8.19
C ARG A 593 -19.32 24.83 9.70
N ALA A 594 -19.98 25.69 10.45
CA ALA A 594 -20.29 25.44 11.85
C ALA A 594 -21.26 24.26 11.95
N LEU A 595 -20.91 23.23 12.73
CA LEU A 595 -21.76 22.06 12.95
C LEU A 595 -22.82 22.40 14.02
N SER A 596 -24.09 22.15 13.72
CA SER A 596 -25.24 22.54 14.57
C SER A 596 -25.28 21.81 15.93
N PHE A 597 -24.58 20.66 16.04
CA PHE A 597 -24.48 19.85 17.26
C PHE A 597 -23.17 20.03 18.02
N LEU A 598 -22.27 20.91 17.54
CA LEU A 598 -20.99 21.22 18.22
C LEU A 598 -20.99 22.69 18.63
N SER A 599 -21.04 22.95 19.95
CA SER A 599 -20.73 24.28 20.49
C SER A 599 -19.30 24.32 20.96
N ARG A 600 -18.62 25.47 20.92
CA ARG A 600 -17.23 25.63 21.33
C ARG A 600 -17.16 26.43 22.64
N GLY A 601 -17.12 25.73 23.77
CA GLY A 601 -16.96 26.37 25.09
C GLY A 601 -17.90 27.58 25.27
N ASN A 602 -17.32 28.78 25.37
CA ASN A 602 -18.08 30.03 25.50
C ASN A 602 -18.49 30.68 24.15
N VAL A 603 -18.17 30.03 23.01
CA VAL A 603 -18.49 30.53 21.66
C VAL A 603 -19.60 29.68 21.08
N ASP A 604 -20.76 30.27 20.94
CA ASP A 604 -21.90 29.65 20.25
C ASP A 604 -21.66 29.72 18.73
N CYS A 605 -21.19 28.64 18.14
CA CYS A 605 -20.92 28.55 16.71
C CYS A 605 -22.19 28.54 15.84
N THR A 606 -23.39 28.52 16.45
CA THR A 606 -24.67 28.69 15.76
C THR A 606 -25.08 30.16 15.66
N ALA A 607 -24.50 31.06 16.48
CA ALA A 607 -24.75 32.48 16.43
C ALA A 607 -24.17 33.13 15.18
N ASP A 608 -24.90 34.00 14.50
CA ASP A 608 -24.55 34.64 13.23
C ASP A 608 -23.16 35.27 13.21
N GLN A 609 -22.74 35.91 14.30
CA GLN A 609 -21.45 36.58 14.41
C GLN A 609 -20.24 35.64 14.38
N TYR A 610 -20.43 34.34 14.63
CA TYR A 610 -19.37 33.32 14.67
C TYR A 610 -19.48 32.24 13.59
N ARG A 611 -20.57 32.27 12.81
CA ARG A 611 -20.87 31.26 11.77
C ARG A 611 -19.76 31.12 10.77
N ASP A 612 -19.13 32.21 10.33
CA ASP A 612 -18.05 32.25 9.38
C ASP A 612 -16.65 32.27 10.05
N SER A 613 -16.61 32.23 11.38
CA SER A 613 -15.36 32.17 12.11
C SER A 613 -14.67 30.84 11.83
N ARG A 614 -13.40 30.89 11.41
CA ARG A 614 -12.56 29.68 11.25
C ARG A 614 -12.55 28.79 12.49
N ALA A 615 -12.69 29.37 13.64
CA ALA A 615 -12.77 28.66 14.89
C ALA A 615 -13.94 27.66 14.93
N CYS A 616 -15.03 27.96 14.24
CA CYS A 616 -16.25 27.16 14.19
C CYS A 616 -16.33 26.25 12.94
N LEU A 617 -15.64 26.61 11.85
CA LEU A 617 -15.73 25.85 10.60
C LEU A 617 -15.14 24.43 10.75
N ARG A 618 -15.93 23.44 10.39
CA ARG A 618 -15.58 22.01 10.40
C ARG A 618 -15.92 21.37 9.05
N PRO A 619 -15.11 20.39 8.57
CA PRO A 619 -15.44 19.67 7.36
C PRO A 619 -16.72 18.87 7.53
N ILE A 620 -17.69 19.09 6.68
CA ILE A 620 -18.98 18.38 6.70
C ILE A 620 -19.03 17.20 5.73
N GLY A 621 -18.08 17.12 4.80
CA GLY A 621 -18.08 16.16 3.69
C GLY A 621 -18.89 16.66 2.49
N GLY A 622 -18.68 16.05 1.35
CA GLY A 622 -19.37 16.39 0.10
C GLY A 622 -19.94 15.17 -0.61
N LEU A 623 -20.71 15.44 -1.67
CA LEU A 623 -21.38 14.43 -2.46
C LEU A 623 -20.58 14.01 -3.69
N THR A 624 -19.71 14.88 -4.20
CA THR A 624 -18.79 14.56 -5.30
C THR A 624 -17.36 14.81 -4.86
N LEU A 625 -16.49 13.88 -5.21
CA LEU A 625 -15.03 13.93 -4.99
C LEU A 625 -14.32 13.71 -6.31
N TRP A 626 -13.25 14.45 -6.57
CA TRP A 626 -12.22 14.03 -7.48
C TRP A 626 -10.84 14.33 -6.90
N GLU A 627 -9.89 13.44 -7.16
CA GLU A 627 -8.49 13.56 -6.74
C GLU A 627 -7.58 13.07 -7.86
N THR A 628 -6.51 13.79 -8.10
CA THR A 628 -5.43 13.38 -9.00
C THR A 628 -4.11 13.66 -8.34
N SER A 629 -3.20 12.72 -8.45
CA SER A 629 -1.81 12.85 -7.98
C SER A 629 -0.85 12.32 -9.03
N ILE A 630 0.24 13.04 -9.24
CA ILE A 630 1.37 12.60 -10.07
C ILE A 630 2.63 12.72 -9.22
N GLU A 631 3.41 11.65 -9.16
CA GLU A 631 4.62 11.57 -8.34
C GLU A 631 5.77 10.96 -9.14
N LEU A 632 6.92 11.63 -9.15
CA LEU A 632 8.17 11.09 -9.68
C LEU A 632 9.03 10.64 -8.50
N ARG A 633 9.31 9.34 -8.42
CA ARG A 633 10.16 8.69 -7.42
C ARG A 633 11.53 8.42 -8.02
N PHE A 634 12.60 8.72 -7.30
CA PHE A 634 13.96 8.51 -7.81
C PHE A 634 14.95 8.16 -6.69
N PRO A 635 16.04 7.43 -7.04
CA PRO A 635 17.08 7.07 -6.09
C PRO A 635 17.86 8.31 -5.62
N THR A 636 18.33 8.30 -4.38
CA THR A 636 19.22 9.33 -3.88
C THR A 636 20.67 8.84 -3.92
N PRO A 637 21.66 9.75 -4.08
CA PRO A 637 23.07 9.37 -4.06
C PRO A 637 23.56 8.98 -2.65
N VAL A 638 22.73 9.13 -1.64
CA VAL A 638 23.11 8.92 -0.23
C VAL A 638 23.05 7.45 0.16
N SER A 639 22.00 6.75 -0.25
CA SER A 639 21.79 5.33 0.08
C SER A 639 20.76 4.70 -0.86
N GLU A 640 20.95 3.42 -1.20
CA GLU A 640 19.98 2.63 -1.98
C GLU A 640 18.62 2.47 -1.27
N SER A 641 18.64 2.47 0.07
CA SER A 641 17.41 2.42 0.87
C SER A 641 16.71 3.77 0.99
N LEU A 642 17.37 4.87 0.57
CA LEU A 642 16.80 6.21 0.65
C LEU A 642 16.42 6.70 -0.73
N ARG A 643 15.13 6.94 -0.96
CA ARG A 643 14.59 7.49 -2.20
C ARG A 643 13.98 8.85 -1.96
N ALA A 644 13.98 9.68 -2.97
CA ALA A 644 13.27 10.94 -2.98
C ALA A 644 12.05 10.87 -3.91
N ALA A 645 11.10 11.76 -3.67
CA ALA A 645 9.95 11.95 -4.54
C ALA A 645 9.62 13.44 -4.66
N ILE A 646 9.13 13.84 -5.81
CA ILE A 646 8.46 15.11 -6.05
C ILE A 646 7.05 14.82 -6.55
N PHE A 647 6.09 15.62 -6.13
CA PHE A 647 4.70 15.37 -6.46
C PHE A 647 3.89 16.63 -6.72
N VAL A 648 2.80 16.44 -7.44
CA VAL A 648 1.74 17.44 -7.63
C VAL A 648 0.42 16.74 -7.36
N ASP A 649 -0.37 17.32 -6.45
CA ASP A 649 -1.70 16.84 -6.08
C ASP A 649 -2.74 17.89 -6.44
N ALA A 650 -3.89 17.43 -6.93
CA ALA A 650 -5.04 18.25 -7.21
C ALA A 650 -6.31 17.53 -6.74
N SER A 651 -7.22 18.25 -6.12
CA SER A 651 -8.48 17.67 -5.65
C SER A 651 -9.56 18.72 -5.48
N ASP A 652 -10.81 18.27 -5.43
CA ASP A 652 -11.94 19.04 -4.96
C ASP A 652 -13.02 18.13 -4.39
N VAL A 653 -13.80 18.67 -3.47
CA VAL A 653 -14.97 18.02 -2.88
C VAL A 653 -16.11 19.01 -2.95
N THR A 654 -17.23 18.63 -3.56
CA THR A 654 -18.35 19.55 -3.80
C THR A 654 -19.63 19.09 -3.10
N ARG A 655 -20.55 20.04 -2.89
CA ARG A 655 -21.84 19.82 -2.25
C ARG A 655 -22.84 19.13 -3.19
N GLY A 656 -22.78 19.45 -4.48
CA GLY A 656 -23.68 18.91 -5.48
C GLY A 656 -23.33 17.48 -5.89
N VAL A 657 -24.33 16.76 -6.35
CA VAL A 657 -24.18 15.44 -6.94
C VAL A 657 -23.68 15.59 -8.39
N VAL A 658 -22.60 14.88 -8.75
CA VAL A 658 -21.96 14.95 -10.08
C VAL A 658 -21.55 16.39 -10.46
N GLU A 659 -21.06 17.13 -9.49
CA GLU A 659 -20.61 18.51 -9.66
C GLU A 659 -19.09 18.59 -9.75
N PHE A 660 -18.56 19.16 -10.84
CA PHE A 660 -17.13 19.41 -11.05
C PHE A 660 -16.89 20.91 -11.22
N ARG A 661 -15.99 21.45 -10.40
CA ARG A 661 -15.63 22.88 -10.45
C ARG A 661 -14.23 23.04 -10.98
N SER A 662 -14.05 23.77 -12.08
CA SER A 662 -12.74 24.08 -12.65
C SER A 662 -12.11 25.36 -12.08
N ASN A 663 -12.89 26.19 -11.43
CA ASN A 663 -12.48 27.51 -10.88
C ASN A 663 -12.12 27.47 -9.39
N ALA A 664 -12.27 26.33 -8.73
CA ALA A 664 -12.06 26.17 -7.30
C ALA A 664 -11.11 24.99 -6.99
N LEU A 665 -9.99 24.91 -7.72
CA LEU A 665 -9.04 23.81 -7.60
C LEU A 665 -8.19 23.97 -6.35
N HIS A 666 -8.04 22.86 -5.60
CA HIS A 666 -7.10 22.75 -4.50
C HIS A 666 -5.83 22.09 -5.02
N LEU A 667 -4.85 22.91 -5.38
CA LEU A 667 -3.58 22.48 -5.98
C LEU A 667 -2.46 22.53 -4.97
N SER A 668 -1.64 21.50 -4.93
CA SER A 668 -0.42 21.46 -4.14
C SER A 668 0.72 20.78 -4.87
N THR A 669 1.92 21.11 -4.47
CA THR A 669 3.15 20.45 -4.91
C THR A 669 4.03 20.18 -3.70
N GLY A 670 4.98 19.30 -3.83
CA GLY A 670 5.86 19.01 -2.73
C GLY A 670 6.98 18.06 -3.08
N PHE A 671 7.76 17.79 -2.06
CA PHE A 671 8.81 16.79 -2.12
C PHE A 671 8.74 15.87 -0.90
N GLY A 672 9.26 14.69 -1.04
CA GLY A 672 9.27 13.71 0.04
C GLY A 672 10.49 12.82 0.02
N VAL A 673 10.74 12.21 1.16
CA VAL A 673 11.79 11.21 1.35
C VAL A 673 11.15 9.88 1.73
N ARG A 674 11.67 8.80 1.16
CA ARG A 674 11.21 7.42 1.35
C ARG A 674 12.38 6.60 1.89
N TYR A 675 12.25 6.03 3.07
CA TYR A 675 13.19 5.06 3.59
C TYR A 675 12.62 3.65 3.44
N LEU A 676 13.25 2.84 2.59
CA LEU A 676 12.77 1.50 2.27
C LEU A 676 12.97 0.56 3.46
N THR A 677 11.91 -0.10 3.88
CA THR A 677 11.94 -1.15 4.91
C THR A 677 11.29 -2.44 4.40
N PRO A 678 11.55 -3.60 5.00
CA PRO A 678 10.93 -4.87 4.58
C PRO A 678 9.39 -4.88 4.63
N ILE A 679 8.79 -3.98 5.40
CA ILE A 679 7.33 -3.87 5.57
C ILE A 679 6.70 -2.73 4.77
N GLY A 680 7.50 -2.04 3.95
CA GLY A 680 7.13 -0.88 3.16
C GLY A 680 7.95 0.36 3.49
N PRO A 681 7.95 1.38 2.62
CA PRO A 681 8.71 2.60 2.86
C PRO A 681 8.14 3.43 4.02
N ILE A 682 9.01 4.00 4.85
CA ILE A 682 8.67 5.10 5.76
C ILE A 682 8.77 6.39 4.95
N ARG A 683 7.72 7.18 4.97
CA ARG A 683 7.53 8.34 4.11
C ARG A 683 7.42 9.63 4.92
N PHE A 684 8.21 10.63 4.51
CA PHE A 684 8.12 12.02 4.97
C PHE A 684 7.83 12.91 3.77
N ASP A 685 6.66 13.56 3.74
CA ASP A 685 6.24 14.45 2.67
C ASP A 685 6.06 15.86 3.18
N PHE A 686 6.64 16.84 2.45
CA PHE A 686 6.38 18.25 2.59
C PHE A 686 5.50 18.69 1.42
N GLY A 687 4.25 19.06 1.71
CA GLY A 687 3.31 19.56 0.72
C GLY A 687 3.10 21.05 0.87
N PHE A 688 3.16 21.77 -0.25
CA PHE A 688 2.96 23.22 -0.34
C PHE A 688 1.75 23.52 -1.20
N ARG A 689 0.87 24.40 -0.74
CA ARG A 689 -0.22 24.89 -1.59
C ARG A 689 0.33 25.80 -2.68
N ILE A 690 -0.15 25.63 -3.91
CA ILE A 690 0.25 26.50 -5.02
C ILE A 690 -0.43 27.85 -4.85
N PRO A 691 0.29 28.99 -4.96
CA PRO A 691 -0.32 30.33 -4.88
C PRO A 691 -1.46 30.48 -5.89
N GLY A 692 -2.58 31.05 -5.45
CA GLY A 692 -3.79 31.22 -6.26
C GLY A 692 -4.75 30.02 -6.22
N SER A 693 -4.37 28.92 -5.59
CA SER A 693 -5.32 27.82 -5.31
C SER A 693 -6.19 28.15 -4.10
N GLN A 694 -7.29 27.39 -3.94
CA GLN A 694 -8.23 27.55 -2.83
C GLN A 694 -7.56 27.36 -1.46
N ALA A 695 -7.96 28.14 -0.48
CA ALA A 695 -7.53 27.96 0.91
C ALA A 695 -8.26 26.78 1.57
N PRO A 696 -7.71 26.16 2.63
CA PRO A 696 -8.40 25.12 3.38
C PRO A 696 -9.73 25.65 3.96
N GLY A 697 -10.79 24.85 3.87
CA GLY A 697 -12.09 25.17 4.46
C GLY A 697 -12.89 26.26 3.75
N ILE A 698 -12.44 26.76 2.61
CA ILE A 698 -13.18 27.72 1.80
C ILE A 698 -13.89 26.99 0.69
N ASP A 699 -15.21 27.15 0.64
CA ASP A 699 -16.04 26.76 -0.51
C ASP A 699 -16.24 27.99 -1.41
N SER A 700 -16.17 27.81 -2.72
CA SER A 700 -16.13 28.88 -3.75
C SER A 700 -17.31 29.84 -3.78
N GLY A 701 -18.24 29.76 -2.82
CA GLY A 701 -19.38 30.66 -2.67
C GLY A 701 -19.17 31.76 -1.64
N ASN A 702 -18.25 31.67 -0.71
CA ASN A 702 -18.04 32.64 0.38
C ASN A 702 -16.59 33.12 0.39
N SER A 703 -16.34 34.23 -0.29
CA SER A 703 -15.01 34.86 -0.40
C SER A 703 -14.58 35.63 0.86
N GLN A 704 -15.22 35.46 1.99
CA GLN A 704 -15.02 36.25 3.21
C GLN A 704 -14.60 35.47 4.46
N ALA A 705 -14.07 34.27 4.34
CA ALA A 705 -13.41 33.69 5.51
C ALA A 705 -12.07 34.44 5.74
N ASP A 706 -12.13 35.52 6.48
CA ASP A 706 -10.97 36.26 6.96
C ASP A 706 -10.14 35.36 7.89
N GLY A 707 -8.95 35.05 7.47
CA GLY A 707 -7.98 34.39 8.31
C GLY A 707 -6.86 33.74 7.49
N ASP A 708 -5.63 33.92 7.93
CA ASP A 708 -4.47 33.31 7.33
C ASP A 708 -4.57 31.77 7.33
N PRO A 709 -4.20 31.13 6.24
CA PRO A 709 -4.18 29.68 6.18
C PRO A 709 -3.28 29.09 7.28
N PRO A 710 -3.56 27.89 7.78
CA PRO A 710 -2.68 27.24 8.73
C PRO A 710 -1.28 27.16 8.12
N LEU A 711 -0.34 27.84 8.74
CA LEU A 711 1.05 27.90 8.32
C LEU A 711 1.85 26.88 9.11
N LEU A 712 2.65 26.05 8.45
CA LEU A 712 3.62 25.21 9.13
C LEU A 712 4.58 26.11 9.92
N PHE A 713 4.64 25.91 11.25
CA PHE A 713 5.39 26.77 12.20
C PHE A 713 5.00 28.27 12.14
N GLY A 714 3.79 28.59 11.65
CA GLY A 714 3.34 29.98 11.52
C GLY A 714 3.98 30.78 10.39
N LEU A 715 4.72 30.16 9.46
CA LEU A 715 5.53 30.83 8.45
C LEU A 715 5.20 30.45 6.99
N ILE A 716 4.84 29.21 6.71
CA ILE A 716 4.74 28.69 5.34
C ILE A 716 3.41 27.95 5.15
N PRO A 717 2.67 28.15 4.02
CA PRO A 717 1.45 27.43 3.72
C PRO A 717 1.76 25.99 3.28
N ALA A 718 2.23 25.17 4.21
CA ALA A 718 2.71 23.83 3.99
C ALA A 718 2.21 22.86 5.07
N THR A 719 2.20 21.60 4.73
CA THR A 719 1.93 20.48 5.65
C THR A 719 3.12 19.54 5.68
N LEU A 720 3.35 18.94 6.85
CA LEU A 720 4.29 17.84 7.04
C LEU A 720 3.49 16.57 7.27
N ASN A 721 3.74 15.57 6.45
CA ASN A 721 3.07 14.27 6.54
C ASN A 721 4.10 13.16 6.80
N LEU A 722 3.82 12.32 7.80
CA LEU A 722 4.56 11.11 8.10
C LEU A 722 3.64 9.91 7.90
N ALA A 723 4.07 8.93 7.14
CA ALA A 723 3.27 7.73 6.90
C ALA A 723 4.15 6.49 6.66
N LEU A 724 3.56 5.30 6.78
CA LEU A 724 4.14 4.02 6.38
C LEU A 724 3.45 3.56 5.10
N GLY A 725 4.23 3.11 4.12
CA GLY A 725 3.73 2.74 2.79
C GLY A 725 3.83 3.87 1.77
N GLU A 726 3.51 3.56 0.52
CA GLU A 726 3.42 4.56 -0.54
C GLU A 726 2.13 5.39 -0.43
N ALA A 727 2.09 6.55 -1.07
CA ALA A 727 0.90 7.42 -1.04
C ALA A 727 -0.31 6.77 -1.74
N TYR A 728 -0.03 5.87 -2.68
CA TYR A 728 -1.01 5.09 -3.42
C TYR A 728 -0.37 3.88 -4.11
#